data_84f52000768f84a8da58b0be6e0a4efe
#
_entry.id   84f52000768f84a8da58b0be6e0a4efe
#
_cell.length_a   1.000
_cell.length_b   1.000
_cell.length_c   1.000
_cell.angle_alpha   90.00
_cell.angle_beta   90.00
_cell.angle_gamma   90.00
#
_symmetry.space_group_name_H-M   'P 1'
#
loop_
_entity.id
_entity.type
_entity.pdbx_description
1 polymer ?
#
loop_
_entity_poly.entity_id
_entity_poly.type
_entity_poly.pdbx_seq_one_letter_code
_entity_poly.pdbx_strand_id
1 'polypeptide(L)'
;MQNPVLSMTGNLMWTRSGVVWATWRLQGMPYGFAADATKQLARLQHQALFQGLRGEAVLLGLCASLDPVQVAERMLAGVEIGGRPEWAQEVALTLDGLADVPVGERTFWLTAPLAGTHAKHRARAAAHAVESELRDILALPRRVPSADEVAEAGIIARRVEEAIPGAFAPVRATPAELVWMAQHAQLRGLALDSEAPLPGSDGRRALDVSAGHARGTDERDRIVAGAAFAEPLLDEGGQSDLAPRSLDRFTPFRRRFLKVHSPCSDEASYQVLLALTGSPRGGWVVPGVEWIAKVDEFDFPVDWAVRLQVTSGQAVKRRNKSAENTLRDQITQQSVDGETSIIDNGGHLGDVAESLQSYADALGRSDKEVEVQATTILAIGASNPDDARTLAKHVQQTYQLAEFVFDAPLGGQEQLWWAMHPGAPTERLVRELAQITTGREFASAVPLVSTDLGDGAGLHLADNITSGRHGPVFLDLEGTIQANRSASIGLVAELGAGKSYTMKKIAGDLIDRGGRVFIIDRTEAREYAKFAGSLLPDQTALVDLMHPTASLDPLRIFGVREGARHVQSLFSAMLGVRPRDELGVELARLLSPENVATLGVTSLGSLRAVLAGSEPGSNGARLHGLMSMVAEKDLGRVLFDDSLPPLDLRARAIIPLTAGLPLPSEHELDNKHLFDELSLEKIFGRAMYAFLTGLARQICFSTAQFTMFCADECHHITTSPEGQAHVLDFLRDGRKHNAVAVLASHDPHDFGDVRARGLIPIRIVMRHTDPELAERALDWLERGIASDARILTELTENVSPAGTDGRVAPDRQGEALLRDARQRIGKVRIVAPKRSERREMISTTPVGPDGEALA
;
A
#
# COMPACT_ATOMS: atom_id res chain seq x y z
N MET A 1 33.69 -16.88 11.67
CA MET A 1 34.23 -15.52 11.39
C MET A 1 33.98 -14.59 12.56
N GLN A 2 34.69 -13.48 12.68
CA GLN A 2 34.44 -12.44 13.67
C GLN A 2 33.60 -11.31 13.00
N ASN A 3 32.88 -10.53 13.81
CA ASN A 3 32.15 -9.36 13.34
C ASN A 3 33.05 -8.45 12.47
N PRO A 4 32.67 -8.17 11.21
CA PRO A 4 33.49 -7.38 10.29
C PRO A 4 33.56 -5.89 10.66
N VAL A 5 32.58 -5.35 11.42
CA VAL A 5 32.44 -3.93 11.69
C VAL A 5 33.23 -3.50 12.93
N LEU A 6 34.08 -2.49 12.77
CA LEU A 6 34.88 -1.88 13.85
C LEU A 6 34.16 -0.66 14.47
N SER A 7 33.62 0.21 13.62
CA SER A 7 32.91 1.41 14.01
C SER A 7 32.01 1.90 12.87
N MET A 8 31.02 2.74 13.21
CA MET A 8 30.10 3.35 12.24
C MET A 8 29.78 4.78 12.65
N THR A 9 29.43 5.60 11.65
CA THR A 9 28.87 6.94 11.84
C THR A 9 28.01 7.28 10.66
N GLY A 10 26.79 7.79 10.90
CA GLY A 10 25.80 7.90 9.85
C GLY A 10 25.65 6.58 9.08
N ASN A 11 25.70 6.62 7.77
CA ASN A 11 25.60 5.43 6.91
C ASN A 11 26.95 4.75 6.60
N LEU A 12 28.03 5.16 7.24
CA LEU A 12 29.39 4.67 6.98
C LEU A 12 29.80 3.63 8.03
N MET A 13 30.41 2.54 7.56
CA MET A 13 30.95 1.46 8.40
C MET A 13 32.44 1.24 8.08
N TRP A 14 33.28 1.32 9.10
CA TRP A 14 34.69 0.92 9.04
C TRP A 14 34.83 -0.55 9.41
N THR A 15 35.47 -1.32 8.55
CA THR A 15 35.55 -2.77 8.71
C THR A 15 36.98 -3.24 9.03
N ARG A 16 37.09 -4.47 9.55
CA ARG A 16 38.37 -5.14 9.83
C ARG A 16 39.22 -5.31 8.56
N SER A 17 38.60 -5.43 7.41
CA SER A 17 39.31 -5.47 6.12
C SER A 17 39.94 -4.13 5.73
N GLY A 18 39.76 -3.07 6.52
CA GLY A 18 40.22 -1.72 6.23
C GLY A 18 39.39 -1.00 5.16
N VAL A 19 38.37 -1.66 4.61
CA VAL A 19 37.46 -1.06 3.61
C VAL A 19 36.30 -0.39 4.35
N VAL A 20 35.99 0.83 3.95
CA VAL A 20 34.79 1.55 4.42
C VAL A 20 33.63 1.18 3.53
N TRP A 21 32.51 0.87 4.13
CA TRP A 21 31.24 0.58 3.44
C TRP A 21 30.22 1.67 3.72
N ALA A 22 29.32 1.90 2.78
CA ALA A 22 28.18 2.80 2.96
C ALA A 22 26.88 2.08 2.64
N THR A 23 25.83 2.40 3.39
CA THR A 23 24.52 1.75 3.29
C THR A 23 23.43 2.78 3.08
N TRP A 24 22.50 2.48 2.18
CA TRP A 24 21.30 3.25 1.91
C TRP A 24 20.07 2.36 2.03
N ARG A 25 19.02 2.88 2.65
CA ARG A 25 17.68 2.30 2.59
C ARG A 25 17.04 2.74 1.28
N LEU A 26 16.43 1.81 0.56
CA LEU A 26 15.78 2.03 -0.72
C LEU A 26 14.28 1.82 -0.59
N GLN A 27 13.53 2.50 -1.43
CA GLN A 27 12.09 2.26 -1.58
C GLN A 27 11.86 1.28 -2.73
N GLY A 28 11.03 0.26 -2.50
CA GLY A 28 10.60 -0.66 -3.55
C GLY A 28 9.66 0.04 -4.54
N MET A 29 9.72 -0.35 -5.80
CA MET A 29 8.84 0.16 -6.84
C MET A 29 7.51 -0.60 -6.84
N PRO A 30 6.38 0.07 -7.16
CA PRO A 30 5.11 -0.62 -7.42
C PRO A 30 5.28 -1.60 -8.59
N TYR A 31 4.76 -2.80 -8.44
CA TYR A 31 4.86 -3.83 -9.47
C TYR A 31 3.58 -4.68 -9.54
N GLY A 32 3.47 -5.78 -8.91
CA GLY A 32 2.33 -6.68 -8.74
C GLY A 32 1.17 -6.47 -9.74
N PHE A 33 0.13 -5.81 -9.29
CA PHE A 33 -1.08 -5.50 -10.08
C PHE A 33 -0.95 -4.25 -10.98
N ALA A 34 0.27 -3.81 -11.29
CA ALA A 34 0.48 -2.67 -12.18
C ALA A 34 0.34 -3.05 -13.66
N ALA A 35 0.02 -2.07 -14.51
CA ALA A 35 0.00 -2.24 -15.96
C ALA A 35 1.39 -2.55 -16.52
N ASP A 36 1.46 -3.21 -17.67
CA ASP A 36 2.73 -3.63 -18.30
C ASP A 36 3.69 -2.47 -18.52
N ALA A 37 3.20 -1.28 -18.86
CA ALA A 37 4.04 -0.10 -18.99
C ALA A 37 4.77 0.26 -17.68
N THR A 38 4.09 0.17 -16.53
CA THR A 38 4.66 0.39 -15.20
C THR A 38 5.67 -0.69 -14.86
N LYS A 39 5.37 -1.97 -15.16
CA LYS A 39 6.31 -3.09 -14.99
C LYS A 39 7.57 -2.91 -15.84
N GLN A 40 7.44 -2.49 -17.09
CA GLN A 40 8.60 -2.19 -17.95
C GLN A 40 9.41 -1.00 -17.43
N LEU A 41 8.77 0.04 -16.92
CA LEU A 41 9.46 1.16 -16.28
C LEU A 41 10.27 0.70 -15.06
N ALA A 42 9.69 -0.14 -14.20
CA ALA A 42 10.41 -0.72 -13.07
C ALA A 42 11.66 -1.48 -13.52
N ARG A 43 11.55 -2.34 -14.54
CA ARG A 43 12.71 -3.02 -15.13
C ARG A 43 13.78 -2.06 -15.63
N LEU A 44 13.40 -0.97 -16.33
CA LEU A 44 14.34 0.02 -16.82
C LEU A 44 15.06 0.76 -15.68
N GLN A 45 14.37 1.05 -14.57
CA GLN A 45 14.99 1.66 -13.38
C GLN A 45 16.00 0.71 -12.73
N HIS A 46 15.69 -0.59 -12.63
CA HIS A 46 16.64 -1.60 -12.17
C HIS A 46 17.85 -1.71 -13.11
N GLN A 47 17.62 -1.69 -14.43
CA GLN A 47 18.72 -1.67 -15.40
C GLN A 47 19.63 -0.44 -15.20
N ALA A 48 19.04 0.73 -14.99
CA ALA A 48 19.81 1.95 -14.71
C ALA A 48 20.61 1.84 -13.41
N LEU A 49 20.04 1.22 -12.36
CA LEU A 49 20.72 0.94 -11.10
C LEU A 49 21.98 0.08 -11.34
N PHE A 50 21.83 -1.07 -12.00
CA PHE A 50 22.95 -1.97 -12.22
C PHE A 50 24.02 -1.36 -13.15
N GLN A 51 23.60 -0.62 -14.16
CA GLN A 51 24.52 0.12 -15.03
C GLN A 51 25.23 1.29 -14.31
N GLY A 52 24.65 1.82 -13.23
CA GLY A 52 25.24 2.86 -12.39
C GLY A 52 26.30 2.34 -11.41
N LEU A 53 26.09 1.12 -10.89
CA LEU A 53 27.00 0.48 -9.94
C LEU A 53 28.33 0.08 -10.58
N ARG A 54 29.39 0.05 -9.78
CA ARG A 54 30.72 -0.41 -10.17
C ARG A 54 31.38 -1.16 -9.03
N GLY A 55 31.97 -2.31 -9.35
CA GLY A 55 32.63 -3.16 -8.38
C GLY A 55 31.63 -3.96 -7.54
N GLU A 56 31.98 -4.17 -6.28
CA GLU A 56 31.15 -4.94 -5.34
C GLU A 56 29.98 -4.09 -4.82
N ALA A 57 28.82 -4.73 -4.66
CA ALA A 57 27.68 -4.18 -3.96
C ALA A 57 26.83 -5.32 -3.39
N VAL A 58 26.02 -5.04 -2.39
CA VAL A 58 25.06 -5.99 -1.83
C VAL A 58 23.69 -5.34 -1.78
N LEU A 59 22.70 -5.99 -2.38
CA LEU A 59 21.29 -5.68 -2.19
C LEU A 59 20.71 -6.62 -1.13
N LEU A 60 19.89 -6.08 -0.25
CA LEU A 60 19.21 -6.83 0.79
C LEU A 60 17.72 -6.53 0.76
N GLY A 61 16.93 -7.57 0.94
CA GLY A 61 15.50 -7.46 1.22
C GLY A 61 15.21 -8.21 2.52
N LEU A 62 15.04 -7.46 3.62
CA LEU A 62 14.83 -8.00 4.95
C LEU A 62 13.36 -7.92 5.32
N CYS A 63 12.81 -9.01 5.82
CA CYS A 63 11.42 -9.10 6.24
C CYS A 63 11.32 -8.92 7.75
N ALA A 64 11.12 -7.68 8.17
CA ALA A 64 10.95 -7.33 9.57
C ALA A 64 9.57 -7.73 10.10
N SER A 65 9.51 -8.20 11.35
CA SER A 65 8.25 -8.35 12.07
C SER A 65 7.69 -6.97 12.43
N LEU A 66 6.39 -6.79 12.30
CA LEU A 66 5.71 -5.57 12.71
C LEU A 66 5.13 -5.79 14.12
N ASP A 67 5.51 -4.93 15.07
CA ASP A 67 4.96 -4.97 16.41
C ASP A 67 3.48 -4.55 16.40
N PRO A 68 2.54 -5.37 16.92
CA PRO A 68 1.13 -4.98 17.06
C PRO A 68 0.92 -3.63 17.75
N VAL A 69 1.78 -3.25 18.70
CA VAL A 69 1.74 -1.94 19.36
C VAL A 69 1.93 -0.80 18.36
N GLN A 70 2.78 -0.97 17.37
CA GLN A 70 2.97 0.06 16.35
C GLN A 70 1.77 0.19 15.41
N VAL A 71 1.05 -0.90 15.14
CA VAL A 71 -0.24 -0.82 14.42
C VAL A 71 -1.22 0.05 15.21
N ALA A 72 -1.31 -0.16 16.53
CA ALA A 72 -2.13 0.65 17.42
C ALA A 72 -1.66 2.12 17.43
N GLU A 73 -0.35 2.38 17.53
CA GLU A 73 0.22 3.74 17.46
C GLU A 73 -0.11 4.44 16.13
N ARG A 74 -0.02 3.73 15.01
CA ARG A 74 -0.39 4.24 13.68
C ARG A 74 -1.89 4.57 13.59
N MET A 75 -2.77 3.79 14.22
CA MET A 75 -4.20 4.08 14.31
C MET A 75 -4.49 5.31 15.18
N LEU A 76 -3.71 5.54 16.22
CA LEU A 76 -3.87 6.66 17.16
C LEU A 76 -3.24 7.97 16.65
N ALA A 77 -2.40 7.91 15.63
CA ALA A 77 -1.71 9.08 15.12
C ALA A 77 -2.70 10.20 14.73
N GLY A 78 -2.43 11.40 15.22
CA GLY A 78 -3.27 12.58 14.96
C GLY A 78 -4.61 12.65 15.71
N VAL A 79 -4.89 11.73 16.64
CA VAL A 79 -6.16 11.67 17.37
C VAL A 79 -5.95 11.95 18.85
N GLU A 80 -6.69 12.93 19.40
CA GLU A 80 -6.81 13.12 20.84
C GLU A 80 -7.78 12.12 21.46
N ILE A 81 -7.27 11.12 22.16
CA ILE A 81 -8.03 9.99 22.71
C ILE A 81 -8.98 10.41 23.82
N GLY A 82 -8.67 11.46 24.59
CA GLY A 82 -9.39 11.88 25.80
C GLY A 82 -10.89 12.18 25.64
N GLY A 83 -11.38 12.29 24.42
CA GLY A 83 -12.81 12.47 24.12
C GLY A 83 -13.36 11.45 23.11
N ARG A 84 -12.74 10.28 22.97
CA ARG A 84 -13.05 9.30 21.92
C ARG A 84 -12.94 7.85 22.44
N PRO A 85 -13.77 7.48 23.40
CA PRO A 85 -13.70 6.16 24.01
C PRO A 85 -13.97 5.02 23.00
N GLU A 86 -14.85 5.25 22.00
CA GLU A 86 -15.18 4.26 20.97
C GLU A 86 -13.95 3.94 20.10
N TRP A 87 -13.18 4.96 19.72
CA TRP A 87 -11.94 4.76 18.96
C TRP A 87 -10.86 4.09 19.80
N ALA A 88 -10.70 4.50 21.06
CA ALA A 88 -9.75 3.87 21.97
C ALA A 88 -10.06 2.37 22.16
N GLN A 89 -11.35 2.01 22.27
CA GLN A 89 -11.77 0.62 22.36
C GLN A 89 -11.51 -0.16 21.07
N GLU A 90 -11.79 0.42 19.90
CA GLU A 90 -11.51 -0.24 18.61
C GLU A 90 -10.00 -0.52 18.46
N VAL A 91 -9.14 0.43 18.84
CA VAL A 91 -7.67 0.26 18.80
C VAL A 91 -7.21 -0.82 19.78
N ALA A 92 -7.72 -0.83 21.02
CA ALA A 92 -7.37 -1.85 22.00
C ALA A 92 -7.75 -3.25 21.53
N LEU A 93 -8.97 -3.43 20.99
CA LEU A 93 -9.42 -4.71 20.44
C LEU A 93 -8.62 -5.11 19.16
N THR A 94 -8.15 -4.14 18.39
CA THR A 94 -7.27 -4.41 17.24
C THR A 94 -5.92 -4.92 17.71
N LEU A 95 -5.33 -4.29 18.73
CA LEU A 95 -4.09 -4.72 19.35
C LEU A 95 -4.18 -6.16 19.85
N ASP A 96 -5.23 -6.48 20.62
CA ASP A 96 -5.46 -7.83 21.13
C ASP A 96 -5.62 -8.86 19.99
N GLY A 97 -6.30 -8.48 18.91
CA GLY A 97 -6.54 -9.38 17.77
C GLY A 97 -5.32 -9.59 16.87
N LEU A 98 -4.29 -8.75 16.96
CA LEU A 98 -3.04 -8.89 16.19
C LEU A 98 -1.93 -9.62 16.97
N ALA A 99 -2.09 -9.87 18.27
CA ALA A 99 -1.06 -10.47 19.10
C ALA A 99 -0.56 -11.84 18.59
N ASP A 100 -1.44 -12.59 17.93
CA ASP A 100 -1.15 -13.93 17.41
C ASP A 100 -0.96 -13.98 15.88
N VAL A 101 -1.05 -12.84 15.18
CA VAL A 101 -0.93 -12.78 13.72
C VAL A 101 0.45 -12.29 13.33
N PRO A 102 1.26 -13.09 12.62
CA PRO A 102 2.55 -12.63 12.12
C PRO A 102 2.33 -11.58 11.03
N VAL A 103 2.63 -10.34 11.35
CA VAL A 103 2.63 -9.23 10.41
C VAL A 103 4.06 -8.90 10.06
N GLY A 104 4.37 -8.69 8.78
CA GLY A 104 5.74 -8.38 8.35
C GLY A 104 5.79 -7.27 7.31
N GLU A 105 6.85 -6.49 7.37
CA GLU A 105 7.16 -5.44 6.40
C GLU A 105 8.52 -5.72 5.76
N ARG A 106 8.62 -5.61 4.42
CA ARG A 106 9.89 -5.78 3.71
C ARG A 106 10.60 -4.45 3.58
N THR A 107 11.88 -4.45 4.00
CA THR A 107 12.78 -3.31 3.83
C THR A 107 13.87 -3.63 2.83
N PHE A 108 14.26 -2.64 2.01
CA PHE A 108 15.28 -2.80 0.98
C PHE A 108 16.50 -1.95 1.28
N TRP A 109 17.69 -2.54 1.05
CA TRP A 109 18.96 -1.89 1.35
C TRP A 109 19.96 -2.12 0.23
N LEU A 110 20.73 -1.08 -0.05
CA LEU A 110 21.94 -1.17 -0.87
C LEU A 110 23.14 -0.84 0.00
N THR A 111 24.13 -1.72 -0.01
CA THR A 111 25.41 -1.45 0.66
C THR A 111 26.55 -1.67 -0.33
N ALA A 112 27.55 -0.78 -0.30
CA ALA A 112 28.67 -0.83 -1.21
C ALA A 112 29.96 -0.41 -0.53
N PRO A 113 31.10 -1.07 -0.87
CA PRO A 113 32.41 -0.66 -0.41
C PRO A 113 32.85 0.64 -1.08
N LEU A 114 33.35 1.57 -0.33
CA LEU A 114 33.91 2.85 -0.79
C LEU A 114 35.39 2.72 -1.20
N ALA A 115 35.79 1.55 -1.69
CA ALA A 115 37.15 1.33 -2.11
C ALA A 115 37.44 2.15 -3.36
N GLY A 116 38.32 3.16 -3.24
CA GLY A 116 38.84 3.88 -4.39
C GLY A 116 39.61 2.94 -5.31
N THR A 117 39.46 3.15 -6.62
CA THR A 117 40.17 2.36 -7.66
C THR A 117 41.68 2.53 -7.60
N HIS A 118 42.17 3.53 -6.88
CA HIS A 118 43.57 3.88 -6.80
C HIS A 118 44.40 2.96 -5.89
N ALA A 119 45.59 2.55 -6.31
CA ALA A 119 46.53 1.70 -5.56
C ALA A 119 46.81 2.24 -4.15
N LYS A 120 46.80 3.56 -3.95
CA LYS A 120 47.00 4.22 -2.65
C LYS A 120 45.88 3.89 -1.66
N HIS A 121 44.60 3.85 -2.08
CA HIS A 121 43.49 3.51 -1.20
C HIS A 121 43.52 2.03 -0.78
N ARG A 122 43.92 1.13 -1.71
CA ARG A 122 44.09 -0.29 -1.41
C ARG A 122 45.21 -0.53 -0.41
N ALA A 123 46.36 0.16 -0.61
CA ALA A 123 47.49 0.07 0.31
C ALA A 123 47.16 0.60 1.71
N ARG A 124 46.37 1.69 1.79
CA ARG A 124 45.90 2.25 3.04
C ARG A 124 44.90 1.31 3.75
N ALA A 125 43.97 0.71 3.00
CA ALA A 125 43.05 -0.28 3.53
C ALA A 125 43.78 -1.51 4.09
N ALA A 126 44.79 -2.02 3.35
CA ALA A 126 45.60 -3.13 3.83
C ALA A 126 46.42 -2.78 5.10
N ALA A 127 46.95 -1.56 5.19
CA ALA A 127 47.63 -1.09 6.40
C ALA A 127 46.67 -0.99 7.60
N HIS A 128 45.49 -0.52 7.39
CA HIS A 128 44.44 -0.45 8.45
C HIS A 128 43.97 -1.83 8.89
N ALA A 129 43.85 -2.80 7.96
CA ALA A 129 43.56 -4.19 8.30
C ALA A 129 44.61 -4.80 9.23
N VAL A 130 45.88 -4.65 8.89
CA VAL A 130 47.03 -5.14 9.70
C VAL A 130 47.05 -4.42 11.04
N GLU A 131 46.85 -3.11 11.10
CA GLU A 131 46.75 -2.35 12.37
C GLU A 131 45.60 -2.86 13.25
N SER A 132 44.43 -3.11 12.66
CA SER A 132 43.26 -3.63 13.38
C SER A 132 43.54 -5.00 14.01
N GLU A 133 44.17 -5.89 13.23
CA GLU A 133 44.53 -7.23 13.70
C GLU A 133 45.56 -7.19 14.82
N LEU A 134 46.59 -6.34 14.68
CA LEU A 134 47.56 -6.14 15.75
C LEU A 134 46.95 -5.57 17.05
N ARG A 135 46.00 -4.62 16.91
CA ARG A 135 45.28 -4.05 18.07
C ARG A 135 44.43 -5.10 18.79
N ASP A 136 43.73 -5.95 18.03
CA ASP A 136 42.95 -7.06 18.61
C ASP A 136 43.83 -8.08 19.32
N ILE A 137 44.98 -8.47 18.74
CA ILE A 137 45.96 -9.39 19.36
C ILE A 137 46.52 -8.80 20.66
N LEU A 138 46.79 -7.49 20.68
CA LEU A 138 47.37 -6.79 21.82
C LEU A 138 46.32 -6.27 22.81
N ALA A 139 45.05 -6.59 22.63
CA ALA A 139 43.92 -6.08 23.41
C ALA A 139 43.90 -4.54 23.57
N LEU A 140 44.34 -3.82 22.55
CA LEU A 140 44.36 -2.36 22.51
C LEU A 140 42.98 -1.82 22.10
N PRO A 141 42.62 -0.58 22.53
CA PRO A 141 41.39 0.06 22.10
C PRO A 141 41.29 0.12 20.55
N ARG A 142 40.12 -0.18 20.02
CA ARG A 142 39.86 -0.11 18.59
C ARG A 142 40.07 1.31 18.06
N ARG A 143 40.56 1.41 16.85
CA ARG A 143 40.76 2.71 16.20
C ARG A 143 39.43 3.39 15.92
N VAL A 144 39.33 4.69 16.28
CA VAL A 144 38.22 5.57 15.93
C VAL A 144 38.60 6.35 14.69
N PRO A 145 37.78 6.41 13.63
CA PRO A 145 38.07 7.19 12.43
C PRO A 145 38.20 8.69 12.77
N SER A 146 39.10 9.36 12.07
CA SER A 146 39.26 10.82 12.20
C SER A 146 38.15 11.56 11.43
N ALA A 147 37.90 12.83 11.79
CA ALA A 147 36.92 13.66 11.08
C ALA A 147 37.24 13.80 9.57
N ASP A 148 38.52 13.85 9.21
CA ASP A 148 38.96 13.93 7.81
C ASP A 148 38.64 12.64 7.05
N GLU A 149 38.83 11.47 7.71
CA GLU A 149 38.46 10.17 7.13
C GLU A 149 36.96 10.04 6.90
N VAL A 150 36.16 10.51 7.85
CA VAL A 150 34.69 10.54 7.72
C VAL A 150 34.27 11.46 6.57
N ALA A 151 34.87 12.65 6.46
CA ALA A 151 34.57 13.59 5.39
C ALA A 151 34.95 13.03 3.99
N GLU A 152 36.14 12.42 3.86
CA GLU A 152 36.60 11.79 2.62
C GLU A 152 35.67 10.64 2.21
N ALA A 153 35.34 9.74 3.13
CA ALA A 153 34.39 8.65 2.89
C ALA A 153 32.99 9.19 2.51
N GLY A 154 32.53 10.24 3.16
CA GLY A 154 31.27 10.90 2.85
C GLY A 154 31.19 11.50 1.44
N ILE A 155 32.30 11.99 0.91
CA ILE A 155 32.38 12.48 -0.49
C ILE A 155 32.24 11.30 -1.47
N ILE A 156 32.93 10.18 -1.20
CA ILE A 156 32.83 8.99 -2.06
C ILE A 156 31.42 8.39 -1.99
N ALA A 157 30.86 8.29 -0.79
CA ALA A 157 29.48 7.80 -0.58
C ALA A 157 28.43 8.62 -1.37
N ARG A 158 28.57 9.94 -1.41
CA ARG A 158 27.69 10.80 -2.22
C ARG A 158 27.74 10.47 -3.70
N ARG A 159 28.90 10.16 -4.25
CA ARG A 159 29.02 9.76 -5.66
C ARG A 159 28.34 8.42 -5.96
N VAL A 160 28.35 7.50 -5.01
CA VAL A 160 27.58 6.24 -5.14
C VAL A 160 26.10 6.52 -5.05
N GLU A 161 25.67 7.37 -4.11
CA GLU A 161 24.27 7.80 -3.95
C GLU A 161 23.73 8.47 -5.24
N GLU A 162 24.50 9.34 -5.87
CA GLU A 162 24.16 9.99 -7.15
C GLU A 162 23.98 8.99 -8.32
N ALA A 163 24.58 7.80 -8.23
CA ALA A 163 24.42 6.75 -9.23
C ALA A 163 23.15 5.90 -9.01
N ILE A 164 22.48 6.03 -7.85
CA ILE A 164 21.23 5.32 -7.57
C ILE A 164 20.08 6.09 -8.23
N PRO A 165 19.26 5.44 -9.08
CA PRO A 165 18.12 6.12 -9.68
C PRO A 165 17.15 6.68 -8.63
N GLY A 166 16.68 7.91 -8.83
CA GLY A 166 15.79 8.60 -7.90
C GLY A 166 14.44 7.88 -7.64
N ALA A 167 14.07 6.96 -8.54
CA ALA A 167 12.88 6.12 -8.37
C ALA A 167 12.95 5.22 -7.12
N PHE A 168 14.15 4.87 -6.65
CA PHE A 168 14.36 4.08 -5.43
C PHE A 168 14.49 4.95 -4.16
N ALA A 169 14.32 6.27 -4.27
CA ALA A 169 14.32 7.23 -3.15
C ALA A 169 15.39 6.92 -2.06
N PRO A 170 16.69 6.87 -2.40
CA PRO A 170 17.72 6.45 -1.45
C PRO A 170 17.77 7.36 -0.22
N VAL A 171 17.72 6.76 0.95
CA VAL A 171 17.91 7.41 2.24
C VAL A 171 19.14 6.82 2.91
N ARG A 172 20.04 7.66 3.43
CA ARG A 172 21.23 7.19 4.14
C ARG A 172 20.82 6.47 5.42
N ALA A 173 21.32 5.24 5.58
CA ALA A 173 21.06 4.48 6.78
C ALA A 173 21.61 5.19 8.03
N THR A 174 20.98 4.98 9.16
CA THR A 174 21.45 5.42 10.47
C THR A 174 22.21 4.31 11.19
N PRO A 175 23.03 4.61 12.20
CA PRO A 175 23.65 3.57 13.02
C PRO A 175 22.65 2.62 13.67
N ALA A 176 21.48 3.11 14.05
CA ALA A 176 20.41 2.28 14.60
C ALA A 176 19.87 1.26 13.61
N GLU A 177 19.66 1.67 12.36
CA GLU A 177 19.24 0.76 11.29
C GLU A 177 20.30 -0.30 10.99
N LEU A 178 21.59 0.07 11.03
CA LEU A 178 22.70 -0.88 10.84
C LEU A 178 22.80 -1.90 11.98
N VAL A 179 22.61 -1.47 13.23
CA VAL A 179 22.54 -2.37 14.39
C VAL A 179 21.34 -3.29 14.30
N TRP A 180 20.17 -2.73 13.94
CA TRP A 180 18.97 -3.52 13.73
C TRP A 180 19.18 -4.62 12.68
N MET A 181 19.79 -4.35 11.53
CA MET A 181 20.08 -5.36 10.49
C MET A 181 20.87 -6.54 11.05
N ALA A 182 21.85 -6.27 11.92
CA ALA A 182 22.67 -7.32 12.55
C ALA A 182 21.87 -8.12 13.60
N GLN A 183 21.03 -7.47 14.38
CA GLN A 183 20.14 -8.12 15.35
C GLN A 183 19.07 -8.96 14.68
N HIS A 184 18.40 -8.41 13.65
CA HIS A 184 17.43 -9.13 12.83
C HIS A 184 18.01 -10.43 12.24
N ALA A 185 19.23 -10.38 11.70
CA ALA A 185 19.90 -11.56 11.16
C ALA A 185 20.16 -12.63 12.24
N GLN A 186 20.35 -12.23 13.51
CA GLN A 186 20.56 -13.16 14.63
C GLN A 186 19.24 -13.75 15.16
N LEU A 187 18.15 -12.97 15.11
CA LEU A 187 16.84 -13.33 15.68
C LEU A 187 15.86 -13.88 14.65
N ARG A 188 16.29 -14.05 13.41
CA ARG A 188 15.44 -14.49 12.29
C ARG A 188 14.61 -15.72 12.65
N GLY A 189 13.29 -15.60 12.49
CA GLY A 189 12.33 -16.66 12.78
C GLY A 189 11.98 -16.85 14.25
N LEU A 190 12.43 -15.95 15.14
CA LEU A 190 12.02 -15.90 16.53
C LEU A 190 10.97 -14.80 16.74
N ALA A 191 10.10 -15.00 17.72
CA ALA A 191 9.07 -14.01 18.08
C ALA A 191 9.64 -12.67 18.60
N LEU A 192 10.89 -12.67 19.04
CA LEU A 192 11.63 -11.50 19.54
C LEU A 192 12.26 -10.64 18.45
N ASP A 193 12.13 -11.01 17.17
CA ASP A 193 12.60 -10.19 16.08
C ASP A 193 11.84 -8.86 16.05
N SER A 194 12.54 -7.76 15.91
CA SER A 194 11.98 -6.43 16.03
C SER A 194 11.79 -5.76 14.68
N GLU A 195 10.85 -4.83 14.64
CA GLU A 195 10.61 -3.98 13.46
C GLU A 195 11.82 -3.13 13.12
N ALA A 196 11.99 -2.88 11.81
CA ALA A 196 13.00 -1.94 11.32
C ALA A 196 12.72 -0.52 11.83
N PRO A 197 13.74 0.21 12.33
CA PRO A 197 13.57 1.61 12.67
C PRO A 197 12.99 2.41 11.50
N LEU A 198 12.23 3.45 11.79
CA LEU A 198 11.71 4.35 10.74
C LEU A 198 12.88 4.95 9.96
N PRO A 199 12.74 5.15 8.64
CA PRO A 199 13.81 5.70 7.80
C PRO A 199 14.36 7.02 8.35
N GLY A 200 15.67 7.06 8.60
CA GLY A 200 16.34 8.26 9.12
C GLY A 200 16.04 8.59 10.57
N SER A 201 15.39 7.71 11.32
CA SER A 201 15.14 7.90 12.76
C SER A 201 16.42 7.74 13.56
N ASP A 202 16.53 8.49 14.66
CA ASP A 202 17.72 8.45 15.53
C ASP A 202 17.84 7.14 16.32
N GLY A 203 16.80 6.30 16.30
CA GLY A 203 16.81 4.94 16.88
C GLY A 203 17.24 4.88 18.34
N ARG A 204 16.87 5.85 19.16
CA ARG A 204 17.29 5.94 20.57
C ARG A 204 17.12 4.64 21.34
N ARG A 205 16.02 3.90 21.10
CA ARG A 205 15.77 2.62 21.77
C ARG A 205 16.79 1.52 21.41
N ALA A 206 17.19 1.43 20.13
CA ALA A 206 18.16 0.42 19.69
C ALA A 206 19.59 0.73 20.14
N LEU A 207 19.94 2.01 20.31
CA LEU A 207 21.27 2.44 20.74
C LEU A 207 21.43 2.49 22.26
N ASP A 208 20.37 2.69 23.03
CA ASP A 208 20.44 2.74 24.51
C ASP A 208 20.82 1.39 25.13
N VAL A 209 20.45 0.27 24.50
CA VAL A 209 20.85 -1.08 24.93
C VAL A 209 22.35 -1.33 24.71
N SER A 210 22.98 -0.60 23.78
CA SER A 210 24.38 -0.78 23.41
C SER A 210 25.28 0.39 23.87
N ALA A 211 24.82 1.28 24.71
CA ALA A 211 25.38 2.60 25.02
C ALA A 211 26.72 2.60 25.79
N GLY A 212 27.63 1.74 25.37
CA GLY A 212 28.95 1.68 26.02
C GLY A 212 29.85 2.90 25.71
N HIS A 213 29.87 3.52 24.56
CA HIS A 213 30.88 4.56 24.27
C HIS A 213 30.50 5.39 23.04
N ALA A 214 29.72 6.41 23.19
CA ALA A 214 29.45 7.38 22.15
C ALA A 214 30.19 8.69 22.39
N ARG A 215 30.87 9.21 21.38
CA ARG A 215 31.51 10.53 21.38
C ARG A 215 30.93 11.37 20.25
N GLY A 216 30.42 12.54 20.58
CA GLY A 216 29.90 13.54 19.65
C GLY A 216 28.71 14.30 20.23
N THR A 217 28.55 15.55 19.86
CA THR A 217 27.48 16.44 20.33
C THR A 217 26.27 16.44 19.40
N ASP A 218 26.42 15.98 18.15
CA ASP A 218 25.34 15.79 17.19
C ASP A 218 25.07 14.30 16.97
N GLU A 219 23.83 13.85 17.14
CA GLU A 219 23.45 12.43 17.04
C GLU A 219 23.76 11.81 15.67
N ARG A 220 23.75 12.63 14.60
CA ARG A 220 24.06 12.17 13.25
C ARG A 220 25.54 11.90 13.00
N ASP A 221 26.42 12.62 13.69
CA ASP A 221 27.88 12.50 13.57
C ASP A 221 28.50 11.63 14.66
N ARG A 222 27.64 11.01 15.49
CA ARG A 222 28.08 10.15 16.60
C ARG A 222 28.76 8.90 16.08
N ILE A 223 29.99 8.68 16.50
CA ILE A 223 30.72 7.43 16.18
C ILE A 223 30.28 6.35 17.16
N VAL A 224 29.67 5.29 16.64
CA VAL A 224 29.21 4.13 17.39
C VAL A 224 30.24 3.01 17.24
N ALA A 225 30.66 2.43 18.35
CA ALA A 225 31.63 1.32 18.34
C ALA A 225 31.02 0.05 17.74
N GLY A 226 31.80 -0.74 17.03
CA GLY A 226 31.36 -2.02 16.47
C GLY A 226 30.92 -3.05 17.54
N ALA A 227 31.22 -2.80 18.82
CA ALA A 227 30.68 -3.57 19.94
C ALA A 227 29.16 -3.41 20.12
N ALA A 228 28.53 -2.41 19.47
CA ALA A 228 27.06 -2.31 19.38
C ALA A 228 26.45 -3.49 18.59
N PHE A 229 27.24 -4.12 17.72
CA PHE A 229 26.87 -5.39 17.13
C PHE A 229 27.21 -6.51 18.13
N ALA A 230 26.19 -7.00 18.84
CA ALA A 230 26.36 -8.17 19.67
C ALA A 230 26.90 -9.33 18.81
N GLU A 231 27.99 -9.98 19.26
CA GLU A 231 28.62 -11.05 18.50
C GLU A 231 27.89 -12.37 18.74
N PRO A 232 27.26 -12.98 17.70
CA PRO A 232 26.54 -14.22 17.84
C PRO A 232 27.50 -15.40 17.94
N LEU A 233 27.10 -16.46 18.62
CA LEU A 233 27.74 -17.77 18.51
C LEU A 233 27.04 -18.53 17.36
N LEU A 234 27.83 -18.86 16.35
CA LEU A 234 27.36 -19.61 15.17
C LEU A 234 27.81 -21.08 15.31
N ASP A 235 26.84 -21.99 15.19
CA ASP A 235 27.09 -23.43 15.27
C ASP A 235 26.46 -24.14 14.08
N GLU A 236 27.28 -24.52 13.12
CA GLU A 236 26.81 -25.18 11.92
C GLU A 236 26.28 -26.59 12.22
N GLY A 237 25.00 -26.76 12.01
CA GLY A 237 24.29 -28.02 12.27
C GLY A 237 24.00 -28.31 13.75
N GLY A 238 24.15 -27.33 14.65
CA GLY A 238 23.90 -27.53 16.07
C GLY A 238 24.85 -28.60 16.70
N GLN A 239 26.09 -28.65 16.26
CA GLN A 239 27.03 -29.69 16.70
C GLN A 239 27.35 -29.58 18.18
N SER A 240 27.31 -28.38 18.77
CA SER A 240 27.56 -28.15 20.20
C SER A 240 26.55 -28.87 21.12
N ASP A 241 25.34 -29.13 20.63
CA ASP A 241 24.27 -29.81 21.39
C ASP A 241 24.44 -31.33 21.40
N LEU A 242 25.36 -31.86 20.60
CA LEU A 242 25.57 -33.31 20.49
C LEU A 242 26.58 -33.83 21.51
N ALA A 243 26.28 -35.00 22.04
CA ALA A 243 27.25 -35.70 22.88
C ALA A 243 28.59 -35.92 22.13
N PRO A 244 29.74 -35.80 22.79
CA PRO A 244 31.05 -35.88 22.15
C PRO A 244 31.28 -37.13 21.27
N ARG A 245 30.59 -38.22 21.54
CA ARG A 245 30.68 -39.50 20.80
C ARG A 245 29.52 -39.78 19.87
N SER A 246 28.63 -38.81 19.62
CA SER A 246 27.46 -39.03 18.77
C SER A 246 27.85 -39.13 17.29
N LEU A 247 27.36 -40.16 16.60
CA LEU A 247 27.54 -40.36 15.17
C LEU A 247 26.76 -39.33 14.35
N ASP A 248 25.74 -38.68 14.95
CA ASP A 248 24.93 -37.67 14.32
C ASP A 248 25.72 -36.44 13.84
N ARG A 249 26.92 -36.21 14.40
CA ARG A 249 27.85 -35.19 13.91
C ARG A 249 28.25 -35.35 12.46
N PHE A 250 28.23 -36.58 11.96
CA PHE A 250 28.60 -36.91 10.59
C PHE A 250 27.43 -36.96 9.64
N THR A 251 26.22 -36.69 10.12
CA THR A 251 25.04 -36.68 9.26
C THR A 251 25.08 -35.46 8.33
N PRO A 252 25.22 -35.65 7.02
CA PRO A 252 25.35 -34.53 6.04
C PRO A 252 24.24 -33.50 6.13
N PHE A 253 23.10 -33.96 6.52
CA PHE A 253 21.89 -33.19 6.71
C PHE A 253 22.05 -32.06 7.77
N ARG A 254 22.70 -32.31 8.91
CA ARG A 254 22.92 -31.31 9.94
C ARG A 254 23.85 -30.19 9.52
N ARG A 255 24.67 -30.39 8.52
CA ARG A 255 25.55 -29.37 7.94
C ARG A 255 24.85 -28.43 6.93
N ARG A 256 23.53 -28.53 6.81
CA ARG A 256 22.70 -27.70 5.94
C ARG A 256 21.81 -26.72 6.71
N PHE A 257 22.07 -26.47 7.96
CA PHE A 257 21.47 -25.42 8.76
C PHE A 257 22.49 -24.80 9.71
N LEU A 258 22.19 -23.61 10.18
CA LEU A 258 23.00 -22.86 11.13
C LEU A 258 22.18 -22.61 12.40
N LYS A 259 22.75 -22.94 13.58
CA LYS A 259 22.19 -22.55 14.86
C LYS A 259 22.86 -21.25 15.27
N VAL A 260 22.07 -20.22 15.50
CA VAL A 260 22.53 -18.88 15.85
C VAL A 260 22.09 -18.56 17.28
N HIS A 261 23.05 -18.39 18.17
CA HIS A 261 22.82 -17.89 19.52
C HIS A 261 23.11 -16.39 19.55
N SER A 262 22.09 -15.61 19.80
CA SER A 262 22.22 -14.17 19.96
C SER A 262 22.45 -13.85 21.45
N PRO A 263 23.36 -12.93 21.79
CA PRO A 263 23.43 -12.40 23.16
C PRO A 263 22.16 -11.62 23.59
N CYS A 264 21.29 -11.30 22.65
CA CYS A 264 20.04 -10.57 22.91
C CYS A 264 18.83 -11.49 23.20
N SER A 265 19.00 -12.83 23.14
CA SER A 265 17.92 -13.79 23.34
C SER A 265 18.42 -15.07 24.00
N ASP A 266 17.63 -15.62 24.89
CA ASP A 266 17.88 -16.95 25.48
C ASP A 266 17.52 -18.06 24.47
N GLU A 267 16.71 -17.79 23.46
CA GLU A 267 16.33 -18.72 22.41
C GLU A 267 17.33 -18.69 21.25
N ALA A 268 17.63 -19.86 20.72
CA ALA A 268 18.46 -19.97 19.51
C ALA A 268 17.61 -19.93 18.24
N SER A 269 18.05 -19.18 17.25
CA SER A 269 17.49 -19.21 15.90
C SER A 269 18.12 -20.33 15.07
N TYR A 270 17.30 -21.15 14.44
CA TYR A 270 17.74 -22.18 13.49
C TYR A 270 17.48 -21.69 12.08
N GLN A 271 18.56 -21.50 11.31
CA GLN A 271 18.47 -20.87 10.00
C GLN A 271 18.96 -21.79 8.89
N VAL A 272 18.24 -21.79 7.76
CA VAL A 272 18.68 -22.44 6.53
C VAL A 272 18.93 -21.37 5.48
N LEU A 273 20.14 -21.36 4.94
CA LEU A 273 20.53 -20.45 3.89
C LEU A 273 20.61 -21.21 2.58
N LEU A 274 19.83 -20.74 1.60
CA LEU A 274 19.73 -21.30 0.27
C LEU A 274 20.43 -20.38 -0.72
N ALA A 275 21.26 -20.91 -1.58
CA ALA A 275 21.90 -20.17 -2.67
C ALA A 275 21.34 -20.61 -4.02
N LEU A 276 21.19 -19.66 -4.94
CA LEU A 276 20.79 -19.94 -6.32
C LEU A 276 21.93 -20.72 -7.02
N THR A 277 21.65 -21.96 -7.44
CA THR A 277 22.61 -22.82 -8.15
C THR A 277 22.24 -23.08 -9.60
N GLY A 278 20.98 -22.86 -9.98
CA GLY A 278 20.49 -23.04 -11.33
C GLY A 278 19.35 -22.10 -11.69
N SER A 279 19.26 -21.73 -12.95
CA SER A 279 18.21 -20.85 -13.50
C SER A 279 17.71 -21.40 -14.85
N PRO A 280 16.51 -20.97 -15.30
CA PRO A 280 15.93 -21.42 -16.57
C PRO A 280 16.86 -21.22 -17.76
N ARG A 281 17.00 -22.25 -18.61
CA ARG A 281 17.90 -22.21 -19.79
C ARG A 281 17.39 -21.28 -20.89
N GLY A 282 16.08 -20.96 -20.90
CA GLY A 282 15.47 -20.10 -21.91
C GLY A 282 15.68 -18.61 -21.72
N GLY A 283 16.48 -18.21 -20.72
CA GLY A 283 16.67 -16.80 -20.33
C GLY A 283 15.53 -16.25 -19.49
N TRP A 284 15.62 -14.99 -19.14
CA TRP A 284 14.66 -14.33 -18.26
C TRP A 284 13.74 -13.39 -19.04
N VAL A 285 12.46 -13.76 -19.17
CA VAL A 285 11.46 -13.00 -19.92
C VAL A 285 10.54 -12.24 -18.97
N VAL A 286 10.42 -10.94 -19.16
CA VAL A 286 9.56 -10.05 -18.34
C VAL A 286 8.29 -9.72 -19.11
N PRO A 287 7.12 -9.70 -18.48
CA PRO A 287 6.82 -10.13 -17.09
C PRO A 287 6.78 -11.67 -16.96
N GLY A 288 7.01 -12.17 -15.75
CA GLY A 288 6.90 -13.60 -15.40
C GLY A 288 8.15 -14.22 -14.77
N VAL A 289 9.26 -13.50 -14.70
CA VAL A 289 10.54 -13.95 -14.12
C VAL A 289 10.99 -13.12 -12.92
N GLU A 290 10.05 -12.59 -12.18
CA GLU A 290 10.29 -11.76 -10.98
C GLU A 290 10.64 -12.65 -9.78
N TRP A 291 11.60 -13.55 -9.98
CA TRP A 291 11.88 -14.65 -9.05
C TRP A 291 12.36 -14.18 -7.68
N ILE A 292 13.02 -13.02 -7.54
CA ILE A 292 13.40 -12.49 -6.22
C ILE A 292 12.16 -12.00 -5.47
N ALA A 293 11.23 -11.33 -6.15
CA ALA A 293 9.99 -10.86 -5.54
C ALA A 293 9.06 -11.99 -5.10
N LYS A 294 9.23 -13.20 -5.67
CA LYS A 294 8.45 -14.40 -5.31
C LYS A 294 8.57 -14.79 -3.83
N VAL A 295 9.59 -14.34 -3.13
CA VAL A 295 9.71 -14.54 -1.66
C VAL A 295 8.56 -13.91 -0.88
N ASP A 296 7.85 -12.94 -1.46
CA ASP A 296 6.72 -12.29 -0.81
C ASP A 296 5.39 -13.08 -0.94
N GLU A 297 5.37 -14.15 -1.73
CA GLU A 297 4.23 -15.07 -1.82
C GLU A 297 4.12 -16.02 -0.62
N PHE A 298 5.22 -16.20 0.15
CA PHE A 298 5.21 -17.07 1.33
C PHE A 298 4.51 -16.39 2.52
N ASP A 299 3.78 -17.19 3.30
CA ASP A 299 3.11 -16.80 4.55
C ASP A 299 4.05 -16.72 5.77
N PHE A 300 5.34 -16.92 5.55
CA PHE A 300 6.41 -16.79 6.53
C PHE A 300 7.55 -15.90 6.00
N PRO A 301 8.34 -15.26 6.89
CA PRO A 301 9.41 -14.37 6.47
C PRO A 301 10.56 -15.12 5.78
N VAL A 302 10.93 -14.65 4.61
CA VAL A 302 12.12 -15.08 3.86
C VAL A 302 12.95 -13.84 3.54
N ASP A 303 14.15 -13.75 4.12
CA ASP A 303 15.09 -12.69 3.74
C ASP A 303 15.86 -13.08 2.51
N TRP A 304 16.29 -12.08 1.76
CA TRP A 304 17.19 -12.30 0.65
C TRP A 304 18.35 -11.32 0.61
N ALA A 305 19.47 -11.79 0.09
CA ALA A 305 20.61 -10.96 -0.25
C ALA A 305 21.11 -11.29 -1.66
N VAL A 306 21.53 -10.27 -2.40
CA VAL A 306 22.22 -10.43 -3.68
C VAL A 306 23.55 -9.75 -3.59
N ARG A 307 24.62 -10.55 -3.57
CA ARG A 307 25.98 -10.04 -3.73
C ARG A 307 26.30 -9.86 -5.19
N LEU A 308 26.64 -8.63 -5.53
CA LEU A 308 26.90 -8.20 -6.90
C LEU A 308 28.38 -7.90 -7.09
N GLN A 309 28.92 -8.33 -8.23
CA GLN A 309 30.17 -7.81 -8.79
C GLN A 309 29.86 -7.25 -10.16
N VAL A 310 29.92 -5.93 -10.29
CA VAL A 310 29.55 -5.23 -11.52
C VAL A 310 30.81 -4.78 -12.28
N THR A 311 30.95 -5.24 -13.52
CA THR A 311 32.08 -4.94 -14.38
C THR A 311 31.61 -4.33 -15.70
N SER A 312 32.26 -3.27 -16.17
CA SER A 312 31.89 -2.67 -17.46
C SER A 312 32.07 -3.64 -18.63
N GLY A 313 31.09 -3.65 -19.56
CA GLY A 313 31.11 -4.54 -20.72
C GLY A 313 32.41 -4.43 -21.55
N GLN A 314 33.00 -3.23 -21.64
CA GLN A 314 34.28 -3.04 -22.30
C GLN A 314 35.47 -3.76 -21.61
N ALA A 315 35.48 -3.73 -20.27
CA ALA A 315 36.49 -4.45 -19.50
C ALA A 315 36.36 -5.97 -19.66
N VAL A 316 35.12 -6.45 -19.64
CA VAL A 316 34.78 -7.87 -19.86
C VAL A 316 35.20 -8.34 -21.25
N LYS A 317 34.86 -7.58 -22.29
CA LYS A 317 35.27 -7.89 -23.67
C LYS A 317 36.78 -7.98 -23.80
N ARG A 318 37.53 -7.08 -23.16
CA ARG A 318 38.99 -7.14 -23.16
C ARG A 318 39.54 -8.40 -22.47
N ARG A 319 38.91 -8.78 -21.33
CA ARG A 319 39.24 -9.99 -20.57
C ARG A 319 38.97 -11.26 -21.39
N ASN A 320 37.82 -11.31 -22.06
CA ASN A 320 37.36 -12.52 -22.76
C ASN A 320 37.98 -12.71 -24.13
N LYS A 321 38.60 -11.67 -24.72
CA LYS A 321 39.24 -11.74 -26.05
C LYS A 321 40.29 -12.86 -26.18
N SER A 322 41.02 -13.14 -25.10
CA SER A 322 42.00 -14.24 -25.08
C SER A 322 41.31 -15.62 -25.11
N ALA A 323 40.20 -15.76 -24.34
CA ALA A 323 39.41 -17.00 -24.31
C ALA A 323 38.73 -17.27 -25.66
N GLU A 324 38.18 -16.22 -26.32
CA GLU A 324 37.60 -16.29 -27.66
C GLU A 324 38.64 -16.77 -28.70
N ASN A 325 39.86 -16.26 -28.64
CA ASN A 325 40.95 -16.68 -29.53
C ASN A 325 41.32 -18.15 -29.28
N THR A 326 41.48 -18.56 -28.01
CA THR A 326 41.78 -19.95 -27.65
C THR A 326 40.66 -20.91 -28.11
N LEU A 327 39.40 -20.54 -27.94
CA LEU A 327 38.26 -21.34 -28.39
C LEU A 327 38.23 -21.48 -29.92
N ARG A 328 38.48 -20.37 -30.64
CA ARG A 328 38.56 -20.38 -32.10
C ARG A 328 39.71 -21.28 -32.60
N ASP A 329 40.87 -21.25 -31.96
CA ASP A 329 42.00 -22.13 -32.26
C ASP A 329 41.65 -23.60 -32.01
N GLN A 330 40.96 -23.91 -30.90
CA GLN A 330 40.48 -25.27 -30.62
C GLN A 330 39.46 -25.78 -31.65
N ILE A 331 38.48 -24.95 -32.03
CA ILE A 331 37.52 -25.28 -33.06
C ILE A 331 38.21 -25.51 -34.41
N THR A 332 39.19 -24.68 -34.74
CA THR A 332 40.00 -24.82 -35.98
C THR A 332 40.80 -26.11 -35.96
N GLN A 333 41.45 -26.44 -34.84
CA GLN A 333 42.17 -27.70 -34.68
C GLN A 333 41.26 -28.91 -34.82
N GLN A 334 40.10 -28.93 -34.19
CA GLN A 334 39.14 -30.01 -34.34
C GLN A 334 38.58 -30.14 -35.76
N SER A 335 38.37 -29.04 -36.47
CA SER A 335 37.94 -29.10 -37.88
C SER A 335 39.05 -29.62 -38.82
N VAL A 336 40.32 -29.49 -38.45
CA VAL A 336 41.45 -30.05 -39.19
C VAL A 336 41.69 -31.52 -38.86
N ASP A 337 41.47 -31.91 -37.58
CA ASP A 337 41.63 -33.32 -37.14
C ASP A 337 40.35 -34.17 -37.38
N GLY A 338 39.30 -33.60 -37.94
CA GLY A 338 37.94 -34.15 -38.05
C GLY A 338 37.70 -35.27 -39.08
N GLU A 339 38.77 -35.89 -39.65
CA GLU A 339 38.57 -37.08 -40.48
C GLU A 339 38.48 -38.42 -39.72
N THR A 340 38.57 -38.43 -38.38
CA THR A 340 38.68 -39.73 -37.68
C THR A 340 37.82 -39.90 -36.40
N SER A 341 36.85 -39.13 -36.12
CA SER A 341 36.01 -39.44 -34.94
C SER A 341 34.55 -38.97 -35.08
N ILE A 342 33.72 -39.93 -35.56
CA ILE A 342 32.25 -39.84 -35.47
C ILE A 342 31.86 -40.37 -34.06
N ILE A 343 32.08 -39.58 -33.04
CA ILE A 343 31.46 -39.73 -31.71
C ILE A 343 31.48 -38.37 -31.01
N ASP A 344 30.37 -37.61 -31.09
CA ASP A 344 29.66 -36.84 -30.10
C ASP A 344 30.34 -35.77 -29.20
N ASN A 345 31.41 -35.13 -29.67
CA ASN A 345 31.95 -33.99 -28.91
C ASN A 345 31.90 -32.64 -29.70
N GLY A 346 31.48 -32.67 -30.96
CA GLY A 346 31.43 -31.48 -31.83
C GLY A 346 30.29 -30.49 -31.42
N GLY A 347 29.17 -30.99 -30.90
CA GLY A 347 27.99 -30.19 -30.53
C GLY A 347 28.31 -29.25 -29.35
N HIS A 348 28.99 -29.74 -28.32
CA HIS A 348 29.21 -28.99 -27.09
C HIS A 348 30.09 -27.75 -27.25
N LEU A 349 31.15 -27.81 -28.06
CA LEU A 349 32.03 -26.66 -28.34
C LEU A 349 31.36 -25.63 -29.24
N GLY A 350 30.49 -26.07 -30.15
CA GLY A 350 29.65 -25.21 -30.99
C GLY A 350 28.65 -24.43 -30.13
N ASP A 351 27.96 -25.09 -29.23
CA ASP A 351 26.99 -24.48 -28.31
C ASP A 351 27.66 -23.47 -27.38
N VAL A 352 28.87 -23.82 -26.89
CA VAL A 352 29.66 -22.90 -26.03
C VAL A 352 30.10 -21.66 -26.82
N ALA A 353 30.53 -21.83 -28.08
CA ALA A 353 30.92 -20.73 -28.93
C ALA A 353 29.74 -19.79 -29.25
N GLU A 354 28.58 -20.36 -29.57
CA GLU A 354 27.35 -19.61 -29.82
C GLU A 354 26.88 -18.84 -28.57
N SER A 355 26.93 -19.49 -27.44
CA SER A 355 26.59 -18.87 -26.15
C SER A 355 27.56 -17.72 -25.82
N LEU A 356 28.87 -17.90 -26.04
CA LEU A 356 29.86 -16.86 -25.81
C LEU A 356 29.69 -15.68 -26.77
N GLN A 357 29.37 -15.96 -28.05
CA GLN A 357 29.10 -14.92 -29.03
C GLN A 357 27.82 -14.13 -28.69
N SER A 358 26.77 -14.81 -28.37
CA SER A 358 25.49 -14.21 -27.93
C SER A 358 25.70 -13.30 -26.70
N TYR A 359 26.51 -13.76 -25.75
CA TYR A 359 26.86 -12.98 -24.55
C TYR A 359 27.72 -11.75 -24.91
N ALA A 360 28.72 -11.90 -25.80
CA ALA A 360 29.51 -10.79 -26.28
C ALA A 360 28.70 -9.74 -27.04
N ASP A 361 27.73 -10.18 -27.84
CA ASP A 361 26.78 -9.31 -28.54
C ASP A 361 25.83 -8.61 -27.56
N ALA A 362 25.35 -9.30 -26.53
CA ALA A 362 24.54 -8.70 -25.50
C ALA A 362 25.27 -7.59 -24.73
N LEU A 363 26.54 -7.82 -24.37
CA LEU A 363 27.40 -6.80 -23.77
C LEU A 363 27.76 -5.66 -24.76
N GLY A 364 27.60 -5.90 -26.07
CA GLY A 364 27.85 -4.93 -27.12
C GLY A 364 26.70 -4.02 -27.50
N ARG A 365 25.51 -4.30 -27.01
CA ARG A 365 24.29 -3.57 -27.35
C ARG A 365 24.33 -2.10 -26.89
N SER A 366 25.10 -1.79 -25.86
CA SER A 366 25.26 -0.43 -25.35
C SER A 366 26.64 -0.24 -24.72
N ASP A 367 27.24 0.94 -24.87
CA ASP A 367 28.46 1.30 -24.16
C ASP A 367 28.30 1.35 -22.62
N LYS A 368 27.06 1.46 -22.14
CA LYS A 368 26.72 1.45 -20.72
C LYS A 368 26.49 0.05 -20.17
N GLU A 369 26.43 -0.98 -21.04
CA GLU A 369 26.13 -2.34 -20.60
C GLU A 369 27.21 -2.88 -19.67
N VAL A 370 26.80 -3.70 -18.71
CA VAL A 370 27.67 -4.27 -17.68
C VAL A 370 27.48 -5.77 -17.57
N GLU A 371 28.53 -6.45 -17.16
CA GLU A 371 28.45 -7.81 -16.61
C GLU A 371 28.06 -7.69 -15.14
N VAL A 372 27.08 -8.47 -14.74
CA VAL A 372 26.67 -8.65 -13.35
C VAL A 372 26.94 -10.10 -12.95
N GLN A 373 27.85 -10.30 -12.02
CA GLN A 373 28.00 -11.58 -11.32
C GLN A 373 27.22 -11.47 -10.03
N ALA A 374 26.15 -12.25 -9.91
CA ALA A 374 25.18 -12.16 -8.82
C ALA A 374 25.11 -13.48 -8.06
N THR A 375 25.39 -13.44 -6.75
CA THR A 375 25.12 -14.55 -5.85
C THR A 375 23.88 -14.23 -5.03
N THR A 376 22.80 -14.94 -5.29
CA THR A 376 21.54 -14.75 -4.55
C THR A 376 21.43 -15.76 -3.43
N ILE A 377 21.12 -15.26 -2.25
CA ILE A 377 20.98 -16.04 -1.01
C ILE A 377 19.61 -15.76 -0.44
N LEU A 378 18.87 -16.80 -0.11
CA LEU A 378 17.63 -16.74 0.66
C LEU A 378 17.91 -17.27 2.07
N ALA A 379 17.35 -16.62 3.09
CA ALA A 379 17.51 -17.04 4.47
C ALA A 379 16.17 -17.25 5.14
N ILE A 380 15.97 -18.42 5.70
CA ILE A 380 14.78 -18.85 6.41
C ILE A 380 15.17 -19.18 7.85
N GLY A 381 14.41 -18.69 8.82
CA GLY A 381 14.64 -18.95 10.23
C GLY A 381 13.42 -19.56 10.91
N ALA A 382 13.65 -20.32 11.98
CA ALA A 382 12.64 -20.86 12.86
C ALA A 382 13.20 -21.08 14.28
N SER A 383 12.33 -21.31 15.26
CA SER A 383 12.70 -21.63 16.64
C SER A 383 13.25 -23.05 16.81
N ASN A 384 13.10 -23.91 15.83
CA ASN A 384 13.63 -25.27 15.85
C ASN A 384 14.14 -25.72 14.46
N PRO A 385 15.02 -26.74 14.38
CA PRO A 385 15.66 -27.15 13.14
C PRO A 385 14.73 -27.85 12.16
N ASP A 386 13.67 -28.51 12.64
CA ASP A 386 12.76 -29.27 11.78
C ASP A 386 11.80 -28.34 11.03
N ASP A 387 11.31 -27.31 11.70
CA ASP A 387 10.52 -26.25 11.06
C ASP A 387 11.36 -25.47 10.05
N ALA A 388 12.57 -25.04 10.42
CA ALA A 388 13.45 -24.36 9.49
C ALA A 388 13.69 -25.16 8.19
N ARG A 389 13.84 -26.49 8.31
CA ARG A 389 13.98 -27.39 7.16
C ARG A 389 12.72 -27.51 6.34
N THR A 390 11.58 -27.64 7.01
CA THR A 390 10.28 -27.78 6.33
C THR A 390 9.98 -26.54 5.50
N LEU A 391 10.16 -25.36 6.09
CA LEU A 391 10.01 -24.08 5.40
C LEU A 391 11.01 -23.95 4.23
N ALA A 392 12.29 -24.27 4.45
CA ALA A 392 13.29 -24.22 3.39
C ALA A 392 12.97 -25.17 2.22
N LYS A 393 12.48 -26.37 2.52
CA LYS A 393 12.05 -27.33 1.49
C LYS A 393 10.84 -26.80 0.71
N HIS A 394 9.90 -26.14 1.37
CA HIS A 394 8.76 -25.51 0.72
C HIS A 394 9.22 -24.43 -0.25
N VAL A 395 10.16 -23.56 0.17
CA VAL A 395 10.77 -22.55 -0.70
C VAL A 395 11.44 -23.21 -1.92
N GLN A 396 12.27 -24.24 -1.71
CA GLN A 396 12.93 -24.95 -2.81
C GLN A 396 11.95 -25.52 -3.82
N GLN A 397 10.88 -26.18 -3.36
CA GLN A 397 9.86 -26.76 -4.22
C GLN A 397 9.10 -25.70 -5.04
N THR A 398 8.75 -24.59 -4.42
CA THR A 398 8.07 -23.48 -5.08
C THR A 398 8.92 -22.86 -6.18
N TYR A 399 10.20 -22.67 -5.93
CA TYR A 399 11.12 -22.14 -6.95
C TYR A 399 11.42 -23.15 -8.05
N GLN A 400 11.48 -24.44 -7.72
CA GLN A 400 11.70 -25.50 -8.71
C GLN A 400 10.59 -25.57 -9.75
N LEU A 401 9.34 -25.25 -9.41
CA LEU A 401 8.22 -25.15 -10.36
C LEU A 401 8.46 -24.06 -11.43
N ALA A 402 9.25 -23.05 -11.10
CA ALA A 402 9.65 -21.97 -12.02
C ALA A 402 11.06 -22.20 -12.59
N GLU A 403 11.59 -23.42 -12.51
CA GLU A 403 12.93 -23.84 -13.00
C GLU A 403 14.11 -23.12 -12.32
N PHE A 404 13.90 -22.47 -11.17
CA PHE A 404 15.00 -21.93 -10.35
C PHE A 404 15.39 -22.96 -9.30
N VAL A 405 16.69 -23.24 -9.20
CA VAL A 405 17.21 -24.22 -8.25
C VAL A 405 17.93 -23.49 -7.13
N PHE A 406 17.40 -23.63 -5.92
CA PHE A 406 18.04 -23.13 -4.72
C PHE A 406 18.53 -24.31 -3.86
N ASP A 407 19.79 -24.33 -3.50
CA ASP A 407 20.38 -25.38 -2.69
C ASP A 407 20.98 -24.86 -1.38
N ALA A 408 20.93 -25.68 -0.34
CA ALA A 408 21.64 -25.44 0.90
C ALA A 408 23.04 -26.10 0.80
N PRO A 409 24.13 -25.35 0.59
CA PRO A 409 25.47 -25.91 0.51
C PRO A 409 25.85 -26.65 1.78
N LEU A 410 26.48 -27.80 1.63
CA LEU A 410 26.96 -28.62 2.73
C LEU A 410 28.20 -28.01 3.36
N GLY A 411 28.14 -27.56 4.59
CA GLY A 411 29.29 -26.95 5.29
C GLY A 411 29.58 -25.52 4.83
N GLY A 412 28.59 -24.82 4.25
CA GLY A 412 28.70 -23.43 3.79
C GLY A 412 27.69 -22.46 4.41
N GLN A 413 26.98 -22.90 5.41
CA GLN A 413 25.88 -22.11 6.00
C GLN A 413 26.41 -20.85 6.71
N GLU A 414 27.50 -20.96 7.47
CA GLU A 414 28.14 -19.81 8.12
C GLU A 414 28.65 -18.80 7.08
N GLN A 415 29.25 -19.27 5.98
CA GLN A 415 29.76 -18.40 4.93
C GLN A 415 28.64 -17.62 4.23
N LEU A 416 27.53 -18.30 3.93
CA LEU A 416 26.34 -17.64 3.35
C LEU A 416 25.70 -16.66 4.33
N TRP A 417 25.65 -16.99 5.63
CA TRP A 417 25.12 -16.11 6.66
C TRP A 417 25.89 -14.79 6.72
N TRP A 418 27.24 -14.87 6.80
CA TRP A 418 28.07 -13.67 6.75
C TRP A 418 27.96 -12.92 5.41
N ALA A 419 27.75 -13.63 4.31
CA ALA A 419 27.56 -13.02 3.02
C ALA A 419 26.32 -12.11 2.94
N MET A 420 25.35 -12.28 3.81
CA MET A 420 24.19 -11.40 3.92
C MET A 420 24.48 -10.13 4.75
N HIS A 421 25.64 -10.02 5.40
CA HIS A 421 25.95 -8.88 6.23
C HIS A 421 26.71 -7.78 5.49
N PRO A 422 26.31 -6.51 5.67
CA PRO A 422 27.11 -5.37 5.21
C PRO A 422 28.52 -5.41 5.81
N GLY A 423 29.52 -5.10 4.97
CA GLY A 423 30.91 -5.05 5.41
C GLY A 423 31.64 -6.39 5.50
N ALA A 424 30.94 -7.52 5.38
CA ALA A 424 31.57 -8.82 5.33
C ALA A 424 32.28 -9.04 3.95
N PRO A 425 33.51 -9.60 3.95
CA PRO A 425 34.20 -9.86 2.70
C PRO A 425 33.54 -10.99 1.90
N THR A 426 33.62 -10.93 0.58
CA THR A 426 33.10 -12.01 -0.27
C THR A 426 34.06 -13.19 -0.29
N GLU A 427 33.61 -14.32 0.29
CA GLU A 427 34.40 -15.55 0.34
C GLU A 427 34.41 -16.32 -1.00
N ARG A 428 35.28 -17.36 -1.06
CA ARG A 428 35.42 -18.17 -2.27
C ARG A 428 34.12 -18.87 -2.67
N LEU A 429 33.45 -19.52 -1.72
CA LEU A 429 32.18 -20.21 -1.95
C LEU A 429 31.14 -19.27 -2.57
N VAL A 430 31.01 -18.08 -2.02
CA VAL A 430 30.05 -17.08 -2.50
C VAL A 430 30.33 -16.68 -3.94
N ARG A 431 31.62 -16.55 -4.31
CA ARG A 431 32.00 -16.22 -5.70
C ARG A 431 31.76 -17.39 -6.66
N GLU A 432 31.98 -18.63 -6.20
CA GLU A 432 31.74 -19.84 -7.00
C GLU A 432 30.25 -20.08 -7.32
N LEU A 433 29.36 -19.60 -6.45
CA LEU A 433 27.90 -19.64 -6.64
C LEU A 433 27.33 -18.51 -7.48
N ALA A 434 28.19 -17.58 -7.97
CA ALA A 434 27.72 -16.43 -8.74
C ALA A 434 27.18 -16.83 -10.11
N GLN A 435 25.98 -16.35 -10.42
CA GLN A 435 25.42 -16.40 -11.77
C GLN A 435 25.90 -15.20 -12.58
N ILE A 436 26.33 -15.43 -13.81
CA ILE A 436 26.89 -14.39 -14.71
C ILE A 436 25.81 -14.00 -15.71
N THR A 437 25.44 -12.72 -15.71
CA THR A 437 24.43 -12.16 -16.59
C THR A 437 24.84 -10.77 -17.08
N THR A 438 24.03 -10.17 -17.97
CA THR A 438 24.14 -8.74 -18.29
C THR A 438 23.30 -7.89 -17.32
N GLY A 439 23.63 -6.62 -17.15
CA GLY A 439 22.83 -5.69 -16.33
C GLY A 439 21.38 -5.59 -16.80
N ARG A 440 21.15 -5.67 -18.10
CA ARG A 440 19.82 -5.70 -18.71
C ARG A 440 19.04 -6.97 -18.34
N GLU A 441 19.69 -8.12 -18.37
CA GLU A 441 19.06 -9.40 -18.06
C GLU A 441 18.79 -9.52 -16.57
N PHE A 442 19.75 -9.18 -15.71
CA PHE A 442 19.56 -9.17 -14.27
C PHE A 442 18.45 -8.19 -13.81
N ALA A 443 18.27 -7.08 -14.53
CA ALA A 443 17.18 -6.16 -14.27
C ALA A 443 15.77 -6.79 -14.42
N SER A 444 15.69 -7.92 -15.11
CA SER A 444 14.43 -8.68 -15.25
C SER A 444 14.01 -9.41 -13.96
N ALA A 445 14.94 -9.63 -13.03
CA ALA A 445 14.63 -10.14 -11.69
C ALA A 445 13.89 -9.13 -10.82
N VAL A 446 13.88 -7.84 -11.18
CA VAL A 446 13.23 -6.71 -10.46
C VAL A 446 13.27 -6.83 -8.93
N PRO A 447 14.46 -6.92 -8.31
CA PRO A 447 14.57 -7.27 -6.89
C PRO A 447 13.97 -6.24 -5.94
N LEU A 448 13.88 -4.97 -6.35
CA LEU A 448 13.41 -3.87 -5.50
C LEU A 448 11.96 -3.50 -5.87
N VAL A 449 11.06 -4.43 -5.70
CA VAL A 449 9.62 -4.19 -5.85
C VAL A 449 8.92 -4.36 -4.51
N SER A 450 7.92 -3.51 -4.28
CA SER A 450 7.17 -3.50 -3.02
C SER A 450 5.71 -3.81 -3.28
N THR A 451 5.12 -4.53 -2.35
CA THR A 451 3.68 -4.75 -2.24
C THR A 451 3.02 -3.79 -1.26
N ASP A 452 3.76 -2.80 -0.72
CA ASP A 452 3.25 -1.85 0.26
C ASP A 452 2.07 -1.04 -0.28
N LEU A 453 1.07 -0.87 0.56
CA LEU A 453 -0.16 -0.14 0.27
C LEU A 453 -0.54 0.80 1.41
N GLY A 454 -1.31 1.83 1.05
CA GLY A 454 -1.89 2.75 2.02
C GLY A 454 -0.90 3.78 2.55
N ASP A 455 -1.24 4.35 3.67
CA ASP A 455 -0.48 5.42 4.33
C ASP A 455 0.27 4.88 5.56
N GLY A 456 1.13 5.70 6.14
CA GLY A 456 1.89 5.32 7.33
C GLY A 456 1.07 5.28 8.62
N ALA A 457 -0.14 5.85 8.62
CA ALA A 457 -1.03 5.95 9.77
C ALA A 457 -2.47 6.16 9.30
N GLY A 458 -3.44 6.19 10.21
CA GLY A 458 -4.83 6.52 9.89
C GLY A 458 -5.83 5.43 10.27
N LEU A 459 -6.88 5.27 9.46
CA LEU A 459 -7.86 4.21 9.60
C LEU A 459 -7.25 2.88 9.16
N HIS A 460 -7.30 1.85 9.99
CA HIS A 460 -6.95 0.49 9.57
C HIS A 460 -8.11 -0.07 8.72
N LEU A 461 -8.00 0.12 7.40
CA LEU A 461 -9.05 -0.26 6.46
C LEU A 461 -9.02 -1.74 6.14
N ALA A 462 -7.85 -2.29 5.86
CA ALA A 462 -7.71 -3.61 5.27
C ALA A 462 -6.37 -4.25 5.64
N ASP A 463 -6.28 -5.56 5.43
CA ASP A 463 -5.02 -6.29 5.39
C ASP A 463 -4.57 -6.41 3.92
N ASN A 464 -3.31 -6.14 3.67
CA ASN A 464 -2.69 -6.35 2.36
C ASN A 464 -2.43 -7.84 2.16
N ILE A 465 -3.19 -8.46 1.27
CA ILE A 465 -3.05 -9.88 0.90
C ILE A 465 -2.41 -10.08 -0.48
N THR A 466 -1.77 -9.04 -1.01
CA THR A 466 -0.94 -9.14 -2.23
C THR A 466 0.26 -10.05 -1.98
N SER A 467 0.76 -10.04 -0.76
CA SER A 467 1.79 -10.95 -0.27
C SER A 467 1.22 -11.87 0.80
N GLY A 468 1.90 -13.00 1.07
CA GLY A 468 1.50 -13.94 2.12
C GLY A 468 1.57 -13.41 3.55
N ARG A 469 2.02 -12.17 3.76
CA ARG A 469 2.36 -11.61 5.09
C ARG A 469 1.36 -10.63 5.70
N HIS A 470 0.20 -10.47 5.13
CA HIS A 470 -0.93 -9.72 5.70
C HIS A 470 -0.59 -8.37 6.38
N GLY A 471 0.16 -7.51 5.69
CA GLY A 471 0.51 -6.18 6.22
C GLY A 471 -0.73 -5.28 6.39
N PRO A 472 -0.82 -4.44 7.46
CA PRO A 472 -1.95 -3.53 7.65
C PRO A 472 -1.96 -2.41 6.61
N VAL A 473 -3.13 -2.09 6.09
CA VAL A 473 -3.37 -0.99 5.15
C VAL A 473 -4.11 0.13 5.87
N PHE A 474 -3.42 1.25 6.03
CA PHE A 474 -4.01 2.45 6.62
C PHE A 474 -4.46 3.44 5.56
N LEU A 475 -5.51 4.19 5.85
CA LEU A 475 -5.91 5.38 5.10
C LEU A 475 -5.85 6.60 6.02
N ASP A 476 -4.92 7.50 5.75
CA ASP A 476 -4.84 8.80 6.39
C ASP A 476 -5.50 9.86 5.51
N LEU A 477 -6.83 9.90 5.55
CA LEU A 477 -7.62 10.80 4.72
C LEU A 477 -7.35 12.27 5.07
N GLU A 478 -7.22 12.56 6.36
CA GLU A 478 -6.97 13.92 6.86
C GLU A 478 -5.55 14.38 6.53
N GLY A 479 -4.53 13.58 6.84
CA GLY A 479 -3.14 13.88 6.48
C GLY A 479 -2.92 13.97 4.97
N THR A 480 -3.64 13.19 4.17
CA THR A 480 -3.60 13.29 2.71
C THR A 480 -4.10 14.65 2.22
N ILE A 481 -5.19 15.17 2.81
CA ILE A 481 -5.69 16.51 2.52
C ILE A 481 -4.70 17.59 2.98
N GLN A 482 -4.15 17.46 4.19
CA GLN A 482 -3.14 18.37 4.72
C GLN A 482 -1.88 18.39 3.84
N ALA A 483 -1.52 17.26 3.25
CA ALA A 483 -0.47 17.15 2.22
C ALA A 483 -0.87 17.72 0.85
N ASN A 484 -2.01 18.41 0.77
CA ASN A 484 -2.52 19.08 -0.41
C ASN A 484 -2.94 18.11 -1.54
N ARG A 485 -3.39 16.89 -1.19
CA ARG A 485 -3.89 15.86 -2.11
C ARG A 485 -5.38 15.61 -1.87
N SER A 486 -6.09 15.17 -2.88
CA SER A 486 -7.46 14.66 -2.72
C SER A 486 -7.42 13.29 -2.03
N ALA A 487 -8.37 13.05 -1.12
CA ALA A 487 -8.54 11.77 -0.43
C ALA A 487 -9.94 11.15 -0.69
N SER A 488 -10.62 11.56 -1.76
CA SER A 488 -11.90 10.97 -2.13
C SER A 488 -11.74 9.52 -2.58
N ILE A 489 -12.74 8.70 -2.25
CA ILE A 489 -12.74 7.26 -2.45
C ILE A 489 -13.86 6.88 -3.42
N GLY A 490 -13.58 6.02 -4.38
CA GLY A 490 -14.58 5.35 -5.20
C GLY A 490 -14.57 3.84 -4.94
N LEU A 491 -15.76 3.26 -4.74
CA LEU A 491 -15.97 1.82 -4.59
C LEU A 491 -16.81 1.29 -5.73
N VAL A 492 -16.31 0.27 -6.40
CA VAL A 492 -17.05 -0.40 -7.48
C VAL A 492 -17.14 -1.89 -7.17
N ALA A 493 -18.35 -2.44 -7.25
CA ALA A 493 -18.58 -3.83 -6.90
C ALA A 493 -19.91 -4.35 -7.44
N GLU A 494 -20.01 -5.63 -7.74
CA GLU A 494 -21.29 -6.29 -7.96
C GLU A 494 -22.15 -6.36 -6.69
N LEU A 495 -23.42 -6.74 -6.82
CA LEU A 495 -24.33 -6.89 -5.69
C LEU A 495 -23.79 -7.93 -4.69
N GLY A 496 -23.87 -7.61 -3.40
CA GLY A 496 -23.42 -8.52 -2.33
C GLY A 496 -21.91 -8.67 -2.16
N ALA A 497 -21.07 -7.94 -2.92
CA ALA A 497 -19.61 -8.03 -2.78
C ALA A 497 -19.02 -7.25 -1.60
N GLY A 498 -19.83 -6.52 -0.79
CA GLY A 498 -19.39 -5.84 0.42
C GLY A 498 -19.21 -4.32 0.30
N LYS A 499 -19.69 -3.69 -0.75
CA LYS A 499 -19.64 -2.26 -1.02
C LYS A 499 -20.14 -1.40 0.15
N SER A 500 -21.42 -1.59 0.54
CA SER A 500 -22.06 -0.85 1.63
C SER A 500 -21.41 -1.15 2.99
N TYR A 501 -20.93 -2.38 3.19
CA TYR A 501 -20.17 -2.75 4.39
C TYR A 501 -18.89 -1.92 4.53
N THR A 502 -18.09 -1.85 3.47
CA THR A 502 -16.84 -1.09 3.43
C THR A 502 -17.10 0.40 3.67
N MET A 503 -18.15 0.98 3.05
CA MET A 503 -18.51 2.37 3.26
C MET A 503 -18.92 2.64 4.71
N LYS A 504 -19.74 1.77 5.32
CA LYS A 504 -20.15 1.89 6.74
C LYS A 504 -18.95 1.74 7.70
N LYS A 505 -17.97 0.88 7.37
CA LYS A 505 -16.72 0.76 8.12
C LYS A 505 -15.95 2.09 8.11
N ILE A 506 -15.69 2.64 6.92
CA ILE A 506 -14.94 3.90 6.79
C ILE A 506 -15.67 5.05 7.50
N ALA A 507 -17.00 5.14 7.33
CA ALA A 507 -17.82 6.17 7.98
C ALA A 507 -17.80 6.05 9.50
N GLY A 508 -17.92 4.84 10.03
CA GLY A 508 -17.91 4.56 11.46
C GLY A 508 -16.58 4.92 12.10
N ASP A 509 -15.49 4.46 11.53
CA ASP A 509 -14.14 4.75 12.03
C ASP A 509 -13.84 6.26 12.01
N LEU A 510 -14.31 6.95 10.96
CA LEU A 510 -14.15 8.39 10.86
C LEU A 510 -14.93 9.14 11.97
N ILE A 511 -16.17 8.75 12.24
CA ILE A 511 -16.97 9.32 13.32
C ILE A 511 -16.30 9.09 14.67
N ASP A 512 -15.82 7.87 14.93
CA ASP A 512 -15.16 7.51 16.18
C ASP A 512 -13.84 8.30 16.35
N ARG A 513 -13.14 8.61 15.27
CA ARG A 513 -11.98 9.54 15.24
C ARG A 513 -12.38 11.01 15.39
N GLY A 514 -13.67 11.35 15.30
CA GLY A 514 -14.24 12.66 15.51
C GLY A 514 -14.52 13.48 14.27
N GLY A 515 -14.46 12.88 13.11
CA GLY A 515 -14.96 13.45 11.88
C GLY A 515 -16.50 13.53 11.86
N ARG A 516 -17.03 14.12 10.80
CA ARG A 516 -18.46 14.20 10.54
C ARG A 516 -18.79 13.55 9.22
N VAL A 517 -19.96 12.91 9.14
CA VAL A 517 -20.40 12.25 7.91
C VAL A 517 -21.80 12.70 7.50
N PHE A 518 -22.02 12.79 6.21
CA PHE A 518 -23.33 12.95 5.61
C PHE A 518 -23.55 11.79 4.64
N ILE A 519 -24.55 10.95 4.91
CA ILE A 519 -24.77 9.69 4.18
C ILE A 519 -26.18 9.70 3.60
N ILE A 520 -26.31 9.58 2.27
CA ILE A 520 -27.63 9.38 1.62
C ILE A 520 -27.88 7.88 1.52
N ASP A 521 -28.89 7.39 2.26
CA ASP A 521 -29.32 6.00 2.28
C ASP A 521 -30.55 5.78 1.40
N ARG A 522 -30.41 4.94 0.38
CA ARG A 522 -31.51 4.52 -0.50
C ARG A 522 -31.95 3.07 -0.24
N THR A 523 -31.28 2.35 0.62
CA THR A 523 -31.55 0.91 0.82
C THR A 523 -32.96 0.68 1.38
N GLU A 524 -33.71 -0.23 0.78
CA GLU A 524 -35.05 -0.59 1.27
C GLU A 524 -35.00 -1.19 2.69
N ALA A 525 -33.90 -1.89 2.99
CA ALA A 525 -33.63 -2.46 4.30
C ALA A 525 -33.22 -1.41 5.34
N ARG A 526 -33.11 -0.12 4.97
CA ARG A 526 -32.67 0.98 5.86
C ARG A 526 -31.33 0.66 6.56
N GLU A 527 -30.39 0.19 5.81
CA GLU A 527 -29.12 -0.33 6.34
C GLU A 527 -28.33 0.72 7.11
N TYR A 528 -28.40 1.99 6.69
CA TYR A 528 -27.71 3.06 7.38
C TYR A 528 -28.48 3.56 8.62
N ALA A 529 -29.80 3.34 8.69
CA ALA A 529 -30.53 3.52 9.94
C ALA A 529 -30.10 2.47 10.98
N LYS A 530 -29.91 1.21 10.56
CA LYS A 530 -29.31 0.17 11.41
C LYS A 530 -27.91 0.55 11.86
N PHE A 531 -27.06 0.97 10.94
CA PHE A 531 -25.71 1.46 11.24
C PHE A 531 -25.72 2.60 12.27
N ALA A 532 -26.68 3.55 12.17
CA ALA A 532 -26.82 4.65 13.10
C ALA A 532 -27.07 4.18 14.54
N GLY A 533 -27.67 3.02 14.74
CA GLY A 533 -27.84 2.39 16.07
C GLY A 533 -26.51 2.03 16.75
N SER A 534 -25.41 1.94 16.00
CA SER A 534 -24.06 1.74 16.56
C SER A 534 -23.33 3.06 16.90
N LEU A 535 -23.96 4.20 16.68
CA LEU A 535 -23.46 5.54 16.98
C LEU A 535 -24.14 6.09 18.22
N LEU A 536 -23.58 7.12 18.84
CA LEU A 536 -24.19 7.81 19.95
C LEU A 536 -25.46 8.57 19.49
N PRO A 537 -26.62 8.37 20.15
CA PRO A 537 -27.87 8.97 19.69
C PRO A 537 -27.87 10.49 19.60
N ASP A 538 -27.18 11.17 20.51
CA ASP A 538 -27.02 12.63 20.54
C ASP A 538 -26.12 13.18 19.44
N GLN A 539 -25.41 12.30 18.72
CA GLN A 539 -24.50 12.65 17.62
C GLN A 539 -25.08 12.28 16.25
N THR A 540 -26.31 11.78 16.21
CA THR A 540 -26.91 11.23 14.99
C THR A 540 -28.21 11.91 14.67
N ALA A 541 -28.40 12.38 13.43
CA ALA A 541 -29.64 12.91 12.89
C ALA A 541 -30.15 12.04 11.74
N LEU A 542 -31.23 11.32 11.96
CA LEU A 542 -31.92 10.51 10.95
C LEU A 542 -33.13 11.27 10.42
N VAL A 543 -33.28 11.34 9.09
CA VAL A 543 -34.44 11.95 8.44
C VAL A 543 -35.01 10.99 7.41
N ASP A 544 -36.18 10.41 7.69
CA ASP A 544 -36.90 9.60 6.71
C ASP A 544 -37.74 10.53 5.82
N LEU A 545 -37.47 10.54 4.52
CA LEU A 545 -38.22 11.42 3.60
C LEU A 545 -39.66 11.01 3.40
N MET A 546 -39.98 9.72 3.56
CA MET A 546 -41.32 9.19 3.41
C MET A 546 -42.16 9.33 4.71
N HIS A 547 -41.50 9.27 5.86
CA HIS A 547 -42.11 9.38 7.19
C HIS A 547 -41.30 10.37 8.04
N PRO A 548 -41.33 11.67 7.72
CA PRO A 548 -40.40 12.63 8.29
C PRO A 548 -40.60 12.83 9.80
N THR A 549 -39.48 12.75 10.52
CA THR A 549 -39.38 13.07 11.96
C THR A 549 -38.68 14.40 12.20
N ALA A 550 -38.07 14.97 11.17
CA ALA A 550 -37.46 16.28 11.16
C ALA A 550 -37.72 16.99 9.85
N SER A 551 -37.70 18.31 9.86
CA SER A 551 -37.95 19.14 8.68
C SER A 551 -36.63 19.41 7.92
N LEU A 552 -36.70 19.31 6.60
CA LEU A 552 -35.68 19.72 5.66
C LEU A 552 -35.93 21.09 5.04
N ASP A 553 -36.83 21.90 5.60
CA ASP A 553 -37.11 23.27 5.16
C ASP A 553 -35.84 24.14 5.20
N PRO A 554 -35.32 24.60 4.05
CA PRO A 554 -34.09 25.38 4.00
C PRO A 554 -34.12 26.69 4.82
N LEU A 555 -35.32 27.30 4.97
CA LEU A 555 -35.48 28.55 5.73
C LEU A 555 -35.31 28.30 7.24
N ARG A 556 -35.73 27.10 7.70
CA ARG A 556 -35.62 26.72 9.12
C ARG A 556 -34.23 26.17 9.44
N ILE A 557 -33.59 25.49 8.49
CA ILE A 557 -32.27 24.88 8.67
C ILE A 557 -31.17 25.94 8.66
N PHE A 558 -31.17 26.83 7.67
CA PHE A 558 -30.09 27.81 7.45
C PHE A 558 -30.46 29.22 7.88
N GLY A 559 -31.70 29.44 8.29
CA GLY A 559 -32.26 30.78 8.44
C GLY A 559 -32.60 31.42 7.09
N VAL A 560 -33.38 32.46 7.13
CA VAL A 560 -33.99 33.03 5.91
C VAL A 560 -32.96 33.54 4.89
N ARG A 561 -31.90 34.16 5.35
CA ARG A 561 -30.89 34.77 4.44
C ARG A 561 -30.15 33.74 3.58
N GLU A 562 -29.69 32.64 4.17
CA GLU A 562 -29.01 31.57 3.45
C GLU A 562 -30.01 30.62 2.82
N GLY A 563 -31.07 30.28 3.56
CA GLY A 563 -32.13 29.38 3.12
C GLY A 563 -32.82 29.85 1.84
N ALA A 564 -32.99 31.17 1.62
CA ALA A 564 -33.56 31.72 0.40
C ALA A 564 -32.87 31.26 -0.88
N ARG A 565 -31.56 31.09 -0.88
CA ARG A 565 -30.80 30.57 -2.05
C ARG A 565 -31.14 29.12 -2.32
N HIS A 566 -31.24 28.32 -1.25
CA HIS A 566 -31.58 26.91 -1.35
C HIS A 566 -33.03 26.71 -1.77
N VAL A 567 -33.96 27.56 -1.29
CA VAL A 567 -35.37 27.55 -1.76
C VAL A 567 -35.47 27.85 -3.24
N GLN A 568 -34.71 28.84 -3.72
CA GLN A 568 -34.72 29.21 -5.12
C GLN A 568 -34.20 28.07 -6.02
N SER A 569 -33.15 27.39 -5.62
CA SER A 569 -32.62 26.23 -6.32
C SER A 569 -33.59 25.05 -6.30
N LEU A 570 -34.14 24.74 -5.11
CA LEU A 570 -35.09 23.66 -4.91
C LEU A 570 -36.37 23.88 -5.74
N PHE A 571 -36.93 25.09 -5.73
CA PHE A 571 -38.14 25.40 -6.47
C PHE A 571 -37.89 25.45 -7.99
N SER A 572 -36.68 25.80 -8.41
CA SER A 572 -36.32 25.69 -9.84
C SER A 572 -36.36 24.23 -10.29
N ALA A 573 -35.81 23.32 -9.50
CA ALA A 573 -35.76 21.89 -9.82
C ALA A 573 -37.15 21.21 -9.65
N MET A 574 -37.91 21.60 -8.61
CA MET A 574 -39.12 20.90 -8.18
C MET A 574 -40.38 21.48 -8.85
N LEU A 575 -40.47 22.81 -8.95
CA LEU A 575 -41.65 23.52 -9.41
C LEU A 575 -41.46 24.22 -10.77
N GLY A 576 -40.28 24.13 -11.36
CA GLY A 576 -39.96 24.82 -12.61
C GLY A 576 -39.88 26.34 -12.49
N VAL A 577 -39.78 26.88 -11.27
CA VAL A 577 -39.72 28.34 -11.00
C VAL A 577 -38.30 28.85 -11.26
N ARG A 578 -38.02 29.27 -12.48
CA ARG A 578 -36.67 29.72 -12.84
C ARG A 578 -36.40 31.13 -12.29
N PRO A 579 -35.15 31.44 -11.89
CA PRO A 579 -34.80 32.72 -11.25
C PRO A 579 -35.13 33.96 -12.07
N ARG A 580 -35.18 33.86 -13.39
CA ARG A 580 -35.44 35.00 -14.32
C ARG A 580 -36.89 35.09 -14.79
N ASP A 581 -37.74 34.12 -14.46
CA ASP A 581 -39.14 34.12 -14.77
C ASP A 581 -39.93 35.02 -13.79
N GLU A 582 -41.12 35.46 -14.15
CA GLU A 582 -41.96 36.28 -13.27
C GLU A 582 -42.17 35.67 -11.88
N LEU A 583 -42.36 34.36 -11.82
CA LEU A 583 -42.51 33.63 -10.55
C LEU A 583 -41.22 33.62 -9.73
N GLY A 584 -40.06 33.48 -10.38
CA GLY A 584 -38.74 33.50 -9.73
C GLY A 584 -38.41 34.90 -9.18
N VAL A 585 -38.73 35.95 -9.90
CA VAL A 585 -38.57 37.32 -9.46
C VAL A 585 -39.51 37.63 -8.26
N GLU A 586 -40.75 37.17 -8.28
CA GLU A 586 -41.67 37.31 -7.15
C GLU A 586 -41.20 36.53 -5.94
N LEU A 587 -40.73 35.29 -6.11
CA LEU A 587 -40.14 34.49 -5.04
C LEU A 587 -38.94 35.20 -4.40
N ALA A 588 -38.01 35.72 -5.24
CA ALA A 588 -36.86 36.46 -4.76
C ALA A 588 -37.24 37.72 -3.99
N ARG A 589 -38.28 38.43 -4.43
CA ARG A 589 -38.83 39.60 -3.75
C ARG A 589 -39.41 39.23 -2.38
N LEU A 590 -40.18 38.15 -2.30
CA LEU A 590 -40.80 37.66 -1.05
C LEU A 590 -39.74 37.21 -0.03
N LEU A 591 -38.65 36.57 -0.51
CA LEU A 591 -37.55 36.10 0.30
C LEU A 591 -36.45 37.17 0.59
N SER A 592 -36.70 38.43 0.17
CA SER A 592 -35.79 39.52 0.53
C SER A 592 -35.83 39.79 2.05
N PRO A 593 -34.69 40.17 2.70
CA PRO A 593 -34.65 40.37 4.16
C PRO A 593 -35.72 41.34 4.70
N GLU A 594 -36.06 42.38 3.95
CA GLU A 594 -37.08 43.36 4.32
C GLU A 594 -38.48 42.76 4.29
N ASN A 595 -38.84 42.05 3.22
CA ASN A 595 -40.15 41.43 3.07
C ASN A 595 -40.38 40.27 4.05
N VAL A 596 -39.36 39.46 4.26
CA VAL A 596 -39.38 38.37 5.26
C VAL A 596 -39.69 38.90 6.64
N ALA A 597 -39.01 39.96 7.08
CA ALA A 597 -39.26 40.58 8.40
C ALA A 597 -40.67 41.17 8.47
N THR A 598 -41.16 41.80 7.39
CA THR A 598 -42.47 42.43 7.33
C THR A 598 -43.60 41.39 7.29
N LEU A 599 -43.42 40.32 6.53
CA LEU A 599 -44.44 39.28 6.32
C LEU A 599 -44.38 38.15 7.37
N GLY A 600 -43.39 38.16 8.25
CA GLY A 600 -43.20 37.12 9.28
C GLY A 600 -42.86 35.72 8.71
N VAL A 601 -42.20 35.66 7.56
CA VAL A 601 -41.82 34.39 6.91
C VAL A 601 -40.65 33.78 7.65
N THR A 602 -40.86 32.60 8.23
CA THR A 602 -39.82 31.84 8.97
C THR A 602 -39.62 30.42 8.43
N SER A 603 -40.53 29.96 7.56
CA SER A 603 -40.56 28.62 7.01
C SER A 603 -41.22 28.61 5.63
N LEU A 604 -41.11 27.51 4.89
CA LEU A 604 -41.83 27.28 3.65
C LEU A 604 -43.35 27.16 3.93
N GLY A 605 -43.75 26.62 5.09
CA GLY A 605 -45.14 26.59 5.56
C GLY A 605 -45.71 28.00 5.74
N SER A 606 -44.96 28.87 6.47
CA SER A 606 -45.37 30.27 6.67
C SER A 606 -45.36 31.07 5.36
N LEU A 607 -44.44 30.87 4.46
CA LEU A 607 -44.42 31.47 3.12
C LEU A 607 -45.67 31.09 2.33
N ARG A 608 -46.07 29.81 2.35
CA ARG A 608 -47.30 29.33 1.69
C ARG A 608 -48.52 29.96 2.31
N ALA A 609 -48.59 30.09 3.62
CA ALA A 609 -49.69 30.75 4.29
C ALA A 609 -49.84 32.23 3.94
N VAL A 610 -48.72 32.96 3.83
CA VAL A 610 -48.73 34.35 3.32
C VAL A 610 -49.26 34.42 1.92
N LEU A 611 -48.84 33.54 1.04
CA LEU A 611 -49.23 33.49 -0.35
C LEU A 611 -50.71 33.09 -0.56
N ALA A 612 -51.32 32.39 0.38
CA ALA A 612 -52.78 32.05 0.33
C ALA A 612 -53.68 33.29 0.30
N GLY A 613 -53.22 34.44 0.83
CA GLY A 613 -53.91 35.72 0.76
C GLY A 613 -53.67 36.53 -0.49
N SER A 614 -52.95 36.03 -1.52
CA SER A 614 -52.62 36.75 -2.75
C SER A 614 -53.84 36.91 -3.67
N GLU A 615 -53.91 38.00 -4.41
CA GLU A 615 -54.99 38.26 -5.37
C GLU A 615 -55.07 37.17 -6.44
N PRO A 616 -56.29 36.69 -6.79
CA PRO A 616 -56.50 35.73 -7.86
C PRO A 616 -55.86 36.17 -9.19
N GLY A 617 -55.03 35.27 -9.81
CA GLY A 617 -54.32 35.58 -11.07
C GLY A 617 -52.96 36.24 -10.88
N SER A 618 -52.59 36.68 -9.70
CA SER A 618 -51.27 37.22 -9.37
C SER A 618 -50.19 36.14 -9.38
N ASN A 619 -48.91 36.55 -9.52
CA ASN A 619 -47.78 35.65 -9.40
C ASN A 619 -47.69 34.99 -8.00
N GLY A 620 -48.15 35.70 -6.94
CA GLY A 620 -48.28 35.11 -5.60
C GLY A 620 -49.28 33.97 -5.53
N ALA A 621 -50.48 34.15 -6.14
CA ALA A 621 -51.49 33.08 -6.19
C ALA A 621 -51.01 31.86 -7.01
N ARG A 622 -50.27 32.10 -8.11
CA ARG A 622 -49.63 31.01 -8.89
C ARG A 622 -48.57 30.25 -8.10
N LEU A 623 -47.71 30.96 -7.39
CA LEU A 623 -46.71 30.34 -6.47
C LEU A 623 -47.38 29.53 -5.39
N HIS A 624 -48.47 30.07 -4.75
CA HIS A 624 -49.27 29.34 -3.79
C HIS A 624 -49.79 28.02 -4.36
N GLY A 625 -50.37 28.05 -5.57
CA GLY A 625 -50.87 26.84 -6.23
C GLY A 625 -49.80 25.80 -6.46
N LEU A 626 -48.62 26.20 -6.96
CA LEU A 626 -47.49 25.29 -7.15
C LEU A 626 -46.94 24.71 -5.83
N MET A 627 -46.83 25.51 -4.80
CA MET A 627 -46.37 25.03 -3.48
C MET A 627 -47.41 24.10 -2.85
N SER A 628 -48.69 24.40 -2.96
CA SER A 628 -49.78 23.58 -2.42
C SER A 628 -49.87 22.23 -3.10
N MET A 629 -49.62 22.14 -4.40
CA MET A 629 -49.54 20.89 -5.16
C MET A 629 -48.56 19.88 -4.53
N VAL A 630 -47.44 20.35 -4.02
CA VAL A 630 -46.47 19.50 -3.32
C VAL A 630 -46.80 19.36 -1.84
N ALA A 631 -47.15 20.45 -1.16
CA ALA A 631 -47.39 20.48 0.31
C ALA A 631 -48.57 19.58 0.75
N GLU A 632 -49.54 19.36 -0.14
CA GLU A 632 -50.70 18.49 0.13
C GLU A 632 -50.40 16.99 -0.07
N LYS A 633 -49.25 16.66 -0.59
CA LYS A 633 -48.79 15.28 -0.71
C LYS A 633 -47.98 14.86 0.52
N ASP A 634 -47.98 13.57 0.86
CA ASP A 634 -47.17 13.02 1.96
C ASP A 634 -45.70 13.36 1.81
N LEU A 635 -45.17 13.32 0.58
CA LEU A 635 -43.79 13.68 0.25
C LEU A 635 -43.44 15.14 0.61
N GLY A 636 -44.43 16.06 0.57
CA GLY A 636 -44.21 17.48 0.87
C GLY A 636 -44.09 17.79 2.36
N ARG A 637 -44.50 16.87 3.26
CA ARG A 637 -44.43 17.11 4.69
C ARG A 637 -43.04 17.43 5.20
N VAL A 638 -41.99 16.78 4.66
CA VAL A 638 -40.62 17.00 5.06
C VAL A 638 -40.17 18.47 4.85
N LEU A 639 -40.83 19.21 3.94
CA LEU A 639 -40.53 20.60 3.62
C LEU A 639 -41.50 21.62 4.20
N PHE A 640 -42.81 21.27 4.32
CA PHE A 640 -43.87 22.24 4.59
C PHE A 640 -44.55 22.05 5.95
N ASP A 641 -44.22 20.96 6.69
CA ASP A 641 -44.84 20.72 8.01
C ASP A 641 -44.06 21.43 9.12
N ASP A 642 -44.59 22.57 9.58
CA ASP A 642 -43.95 23.39 10.61
C ASP A 642 -43.96 22.74 12.01
N SER A 643 -44.75 21.67 12.22
CA SER A 643 -44.76 20.90 13.48
C SER A 643 -43.52 20.04 13.68
N LEU A 644 -42.79 19.69 12.59
CA LEU A 644 -41.58 18.93 12.65
C LEU A 644 -40.42 19.80 13.16
N PRO A 645 -39.53 19.28 14.05
CA PRO A 645 -38.31 20.01 14.42
C PRO A 645 -37.37 20.17 13.20
N PRO A 646 -36.63 21.28 13.09
CA PRO A 646 -35.63 21.41 12.03
C PRO A 646 -34.50 20.36 12.21
N LEU A 647 -33.92 19.90 11.10
CA LEU A 647 -32.76 19.01 11.11
C LEU A 647 -31.61 19.61 11.95
N ASP A 648 -31.07 18.81 12.87
CA ASP A 648 -29.88 19.24 13.64
C ASP A 648 -28.61 19.14 12.80
N LEU A 649 -28.14 20.29 12.32
CA LEU A 649 -26.91 20.37 11.55
C LEU A 649 -25.65 20.16 12.38
N ARG A 650 -25.72 20.07 13.71
CA ARG A 650 -24.54 19.85 14.59
C ARG A 650 -24.23 18.37 14.77
N ALA A 651 -25.14 17.48 14.40
CA ALA A 651 -24.93 16.05 14.48
C ALA A 651 -23.66 15.63 13.69
N ARG A 652 -22.93 14.65 14.22
CA ARG A 652 -21.74 14.11 13.55
C ARG A 652 -22.12 13.21 12.38
N ALA A 653 -23.21 12.48 12.50
CA ALA A 653 -23.78 11.66 11.44
C ALA A 653 -25.14 12.23 11.03
N ILE A 654 -25.29 12.64 9.79
CA ILE A 654 -26.55 13.09 9.21
C ILE A 654 -26.92 12.10 8.12
N ILE A 655 -28.06 11.41 8.28
CA ILE A 655 -28.44 10.30 7.41
C ILE A 655 -29.87 10.49 6.89
N PRO A 656 -30.05 11.13 5.73
CA PRO A 656 -31.31 11.11 4.99
C PRO A 656 -31.62 9.72 4.46
N LEU A 657 -32.77 9.16 4.84
CA LEU A 657 -33.31 7.91 4.31
C LEU A 657 -34.25 8.23 3.14
N THR A 658 -33.87 7.77 1.95
CA THR A 658 -34.55 8.07 0.67
C THR A 658 -35.21 6.83 0.07
N ALA A 659 -35.27 5.72 0.81
CA ALA A 659 -35.95 4.50 0.36
C ALA A 659 -37.42 4.78 0.00
N GLY A 660 -37.87 4.24 -1.12
CA GLY A 660 -39.24 4.47 -1.60
C GLY A 660 -39.47 5.79 -2.35
N LEU A 661 -38.47 6.69 -2.40
CA LEU A 661 -38.59 7.93 -3.15
C LEU A 661 -38.51 7.65 -4.67
N PRO A 662 -39.58 7.93 -5.45
CA PRO A 662 -39.57 7.66 -6.88
C PRO A 662 -38.54 8.52 -7.61
N LEU A 663 -37.78 7.91 -8.52
CA LEU A 663 -36.80 8.59 -9.38
C LEU A 663 -37.12 8.33 -10.85
N PRO A 664 -36.82 9.28 -11.76
CA PRO A 664 -36.89 9.02 -13.17
C PRO A 664 -35.78 8.03 -13.60
N SER A 665 -36.09 7.17 -14.55
CA SER A 665 -35.09 6.32 -15.20
C SER A 665 -34.18 7.15 -16.13
N GLU A 666 -33.00 6.60 -16.44
CA GLU A 666 -32.06 7.24 -17.39
C GLU A 666 -32.71 7.52 -18.75
N HIS A 667 -33.50 6.55 -19.25
CA HIS A 667 -34.28 6.73 -20.48
C HIS A 667 -35.29 7.89 -20.43
N GLU A 668 -35.93 8.11 -19.29
CA GLU A 668 -36.86 9.24 -19.11
C GLU A 668 -36.13 10.58 -19.02
N LEU A 669 -34.89 10.57 -18.55
CA LEU A 669 -34.05 11.77 -18.46
C LEU A 669 -33.46 12.17 -19.84
N ASP A 670 -33.08 11.19 -20.66
CA ASP A 670 -32.47 11.41 -21.97
C ASP A 670 -33.48 11.77 -23.04
N ASN A 671 -34.74 11.37 -22.89
CA ASN A 671 -35.81 11.65 -23.83
C ASN A 671 -36.63 12.85 -23.38
N LYS A 672 -36.51 13.97 -24.11
CA LYS A 672 -37.23 15.23 -23.79
C LYS A 672 -38.74 15.05 -23.64
N HIS A 673 -39.37 14.20 -24.45
CA HIS A 673 -40.82 13.99 -24.38
C HIS A 673 -41.21 13.28 -23.10
N LEU A 674 -40.48 12.23 -22.73
CA LEU A 674 -40.71 11.50 -21.48
C LEU A 674 -40.36 12.35 -20.24
N PHE A 675 -39.36 13.21 -20.36
CA PHE A 675 -39.00 14.16 -19.33
C PHE A 675 -40.11 15.16 -19.04
N ASP A 676 -40.76 15.67 -20.07
CA ASP A 676 -41.88 16.63 -19.94
C ASP A 676 -43.15 15.96 -19.37
N GLU A 677 -43.24 14.61 -19.41
CA GLU A 677 -44.37 13.81 -18.91
C GLU A 677 -44.07 13.15 -17.54
N LEU A 678 -42.96 13.49 -16.88
CA LEU A 678 -42.62 12.93 -15.57
C LEU A 678 -43.71 13.19 -14.53
N SER A 679 -43.99 12.18 -13.70
CA SER A 679 -44.89 12.35 -12.56
C SER A 679 -44.33 13.33 -11.53
N LEU A 680 -45.21 13.98 -10.76
CA LEU A 680 -44.82 14.93 -9.71
C LEU A 680 -43.86 14.28 -8.70
N GLU A 681 -44.12 13.02 -8.34
CA GLU A 681 -43.33 12.27 -7.40
C GLU A 681 -41.90 12.05 -7.91
N LYS A 682 -41.70 11.75 -9.20
CA LYS A 682 -40.37 11.61 -9.81
C LYS A 682 -39.63 12.94 -9.91
N ILE A 683 -40.32 14.04 -10.23
CA ILE A 683 -39.77 15.40 -10.23
C ILE A 683 -39.31 15.76 -8.80
N PHE A 684 -40.18 15.49 -7.80
CA PHE A 684 -39.86 15.73 -6.41
C PHE A 684 -38.63 14.92 -5.98
N GLY A 685 -38.60 13.62 -6.28
CA GLY A 685 -37.47 12.75 -5.94
C GLY A 685 -36.14 13.27 -6.48
N ARG A 686 -36.08 13.62 -7.77
CA ARG A 686 -34.91 14.21 -8.40
C ARG A 686 -34.51 15.54 -7.73
N ALA A 687 -35.46 16.43 -7.46
CA ALA A 687 -35.19 17.71 -6.81
C ALA A 687 -34.66 17.51 -5.38
N MET A 688 -35.18 16.54 -4.65
CA MET A 688 -34.71 16.21 -3.30
C MET A 688 -33.28 15.65 -3.31
N TYR A 689 -32.90 14.78 -4.25
CA TYR A 689 -31.52 14.30 -4.35
C TYR A 689 -30.53 15.44 -4.64
N ALA A 690 -30.88 16.34 -5.57
CA ALA A 690 -30.08 17.52 -5.83
C ALA A 690 -29.97 18.43 -4.60
N PHE A 691 -31.06 18.62 -3.87
CA PHE A 691 -31.09 19.40 -2.65
C PHE A 691 -30.26 18.75 -1.53
N LEU A 692 -30.39 17.44 -1.27
CA LEU A 692 -29.63 16.72 -0.26
C LEU A 692 -28.13 16.77 -0.54
N THR A 693 -27.74 16.64 -1.80
CA THR A 693 -26.32 16.74 -2.19
C THR A 693 -25.80 18.18 -2.01
N GLY A 694 -26.62 19.18 -2.32
CA GLY A 694 -26.33 20.59 -2.04
C GLY A 694 -26.25 20.89 -0.53
N LEU A 695 -27.11 20.29 0.26
CA LEU A 695 -27.09 20.35 1.73
C LEU A 695 -25.82 19.73 2.29
N ALA A 696 -25.46 18.52 1.83
CA ALA A 696 -24.23 17.86 2.19
C ALA A 696 -23.01 18.76 1.91
N ARG A 697 -22.94 19.33 0.71
CA ARG A 697 -21.87 20.25 0.33
C ARG A 697 -21.83 21.46 1.27
N GLN A 698 -22.96 22.09 1.56
CA GLN A 698 -23.00 23.26 2.44
C GLN A 698 -22.52 22.90 3.86
N ILE A 699 -22.95 21.79 4.41
CA ILE A 699 -22.56 21.33 5.74
C ILE A 699 -21.06 21.00 5.77
N CYS A 700 -20.60 20.20 4.82
CA CYS A 700 -19.22 19.75 4.77
C CYS A 700 -18.23 20.90 4.52
N PHE A 701 -18.61 21.92 3.76
CA PHE A 701 -17.71 23.02 3.40
C PHE A 701 -17.77 24.19 4.41
N SER A 702 -18.73 24.19 5.34
CA SER A 702 -18.90 25.27 6.34
C SER A 702 -18.19 25.01 7.68
N THR A 703 -17.55 23.86 7.86
CA THR A 703 -16.88 23.47 9.09
C THR A 703 -15.37 23.32 8.92
N ALA A 704 -14.63 23.57 9.99
CA ALA A 704 -13.19 23.28 10.04
C ALA A 704 -12.89 21.81 10.35
N GLN A 705 -13.88 21.03 10.86
CA GLN A 705 -13.73 19.61 11.12
C GLN A 705 -13.57 18.83 9.82
N PHE A 706 -12.91 17.70 9.90
CA PHE A 706 -12.87 16.77 8.77
C PHE A 706 -14.25 16.18 8.51
N THR A 707 -14.69 16.23 7.26
CA THR A 707 -16.03 15.81 6.86
C THR A 707 -16.00 14.84 5.69
N MET A 708 -16.99 13.96 5.65
CA MET A 708 -17.15 12.99 4.60
C MET A 708 -18.59 12.96 4.08
N PHE A 709 -18.72 13.07 2.77
CA PHE A 709 -19.97 12.82 2.05
C PHE A 709 -19.98 11.40 1.51
N CYS A 710 -20.95 10.59 1.87
CA CYS A 710 -21.13 9.22 1.41
C CYS A 710 -22.36 9.09 0.55
N ALA A 711 -22.20 8.50 -0.63
CA ALA A 711 -23.30 8.15 -1.52
C ALA A 711 -23.18 6.68 -1.93
N ASP A 712 -24.03 5.84 -1.34
CA ASP A 712 -24.24 4.48 -1.81
C ASP A 712 -25.20 4.51 -2.99
N GLU A 713 -24.90 3.75 -4.07
CA GLU A 713 -25.63 3.85 -5.34
C GLU A 713 -25.62 5.27 -5.91
N CYS A 714 -24.41 5.85 -6.08
CA CYS A 714 -24.24 7.27 -6.46
C CYS A 714 -24.82 7.64 -7.82
N HIS A 715 -25.13 6.66 -8.69
CA HIS A 715 -25.79 6.91 -9.98
C HIS A 715 -27.10 7.67 -9.83
N HIS A 716 -27.84 7.48 -8.74
CA HIS A 716 -29.06 8.24 -8.48
C HIS A 716 -28.82 9.75 -8.28
N ILE A 717 -27.63 10.13 -7.91
CA ILE A 717 -27.22 11.53 -7.76
C ILE A 717 -26.66 12.07 -9.09
N THR A 718 -25.78 11.29 -9.71
CA THR A 718 -25.01 11.72 -10.89
C THR A 718 -25.83 11.73 -12.18
N THR A 719 -27.00 11.08 -12.21
CA THR A 719 -27.96 11.20 -13.33
C THR A 719 -28.56 12.60 -13.45
N SER A 720 -28.56 13.41 -12.38
CA SER A 720 -29.02 14.81 -12.48
C SER A 720 -27.82 15.76 -12.68
N PRO A 721 -27.92 16.76 -13.59
CA PRO A 721 -26.83 17.73 -13.79
C PRO A 721 -26.48 18.50 -12.53
N GLU A 722 -27.45 18.82 -11.69
CA GLU A 722 -27.26 19.52 -10.42
C GLU A 722 -26.52 18.63 -9.40
N GLY A 723 -26.93 17.37 -9.26
CA GLY A 723 -26.26 16.39 -8.37
C GLY A 723 -24.82 16.12 -8.84
N GLN A 724 -24.63 15.94 -10.14
CA GLN A 724 -23.29 15.77 -10.74
C GLN A 724 -22.38 16.98 -10.45
N ALA A 725 -22.91 18.21 -10.56
CA ALA A 725 -22.16 19.42 -10.25
C ALA A 725 -21.69 19.45 -8.79
N HIS A 726 -22.55 19.08 -7.84
CA HIS A 726 -22.20 19.04 -6.42
C HIS A 726 -21.16 17.94 -6.11
N VAL A 727 -21.29 16.74 -6.69
CA VAL A 727 -20.28 15.68 -6.57
C VAL A 727 -18.94 16.18 -7.12
N LEU A 728 -18.95 16.83 -8.27
CA LEU A 728 -17.75 17.40 -8.88
C LEU A 728 -17.10 18.48 -7.99
N ASP A 729 -17.90 19.31 -7.28
CA ASP A 729 -17.41 20.27 -6.31
C ASP A 729 -16.65 19.57 -5.15
N PHE A 730 -17.18 18.47 -4.60
CA PHE A 730 -16.47 17.68 -3.60
C PHE A 730 -15.13 17.17 -4.14
N LEU A 731 -15.11 16.61 -5.34
CA LEU A 731 -13.90 16.05 -5.93
C LEU A 731 -12.82 17.09 -6.24
N ARG A 732 -13.22 18.33 -6.60
CA ARG A 732 -12.31 19.43 -6.96
C ARG A 732 -11.89 20.28 -5.77
N ASP A 733 -12.87 20.68 -4.97
CA ASP A 733 -12.71 21.70 -3.94
C ASP A 733 -12.76 21.17 -2.52
N GLY A 734 -13.24 19.92 -2.30
CA GLY A 734 -13.36 19.29 -0.99
C GLY A 734 -12.11 19.40 -0.16
N ARG A 735 -10.94 19.22 -0.77
CA ARG A 735 -9.62 19.38 -0.14
C ARG A 735 -9.44 20.75 0.55
N LYS A 736 -9.96 21.84 -0.03
CA LYS A 736 -9.86 23.20 0.53
C LYS A 736 -10.74 23.40 1.77
N HIS A 737 -11.72 22.53 1.92
CA HIS A 737 -12.73 22.58 2.98
C HIS A 737 -12.63 21.42 3.97
N ASN A 738 -11.50 20.68 3.94
CA ASN A 738 -11.30 19.51 4.79
C ASN A 738 -12.41 18.45 4.61
N ALA A 739 -12.87 18.27 3.36
CA ALA A 739 -13.99 17.43 3.00
C ALA A 739 -13.61 16.42 1.92
N VAL A 740 -14.13 15.19 2.02
CA VAL A 740 -13.95 14.10 1.04
C VAL A 740 -15.30 13.54 0.60
N ALA A 741 -15.32 12.95 -0.60
CA ALA A 741 -16.44 12.14 -1.06
C ALA A 741 -16.07 10.65 -1.04
N VAL A 742 -16.99 9.82 -0.58
CA VAL A 742 -16.95 8.36 -0.73
C VAL A 742 -18.15 7.96 -1.57
N LEU A 743 -17.88 7.55 -2.79
CA LEU A 743 -18.87 7.22 -3.80
C LEU A 743 -18.84 5.72 -4.07
N ALA A 744 -20.00 5.08 -4.11
CA ALA A 744 -20.12 3.67 -4.41
C ALA A 744 -21.12 3.41 -5.52
N SER A 745 -20.82 2.48 -6.42
CA SER A 745 -21.72 2.01 -7.47
C SER A 745 -21.31 0.65 -8.04
N HIS A 746 -22.04 0.16 -9.03
CA HIS A 746 -21.74 -1.08 -9.74
C HIS A 746 -20.79 -0.88 -10.91
N ASP A 747 -20.80 0.29 -11.52
CA ASP A 747 -19.98 0.64 -12.68
C ASP A 747 -19.24 1.96 -12.41
N PRO A 748 -17.95 2.08 -12.75
CA PRO A 748 -17.23 3.35 -12.63
C PRO A 748 -17.85 4.51 -13.42
N HIS A 749 -18.63 4.23 -14.45
CA HIS A 749 -19.31 5.25 -15.25
C HIS A 749 -20.34 6.04 -14.44
N ASP A 750 -20.89 5.44 -13.40
CA ASP A 750 -21.85 6.07 -12.51
C ASP A 750 -21.26 7.23 -11.67
N PHE A 751 -19.93 7.32 -11.57
CA PHE A 751 -19.25 8.45 -10.90
C PHE A 751 -19.25 9.73 -11.73
N GLY A 752 -19.80 9.69 -12.94
CA GLY A 752 -19.88 10.83 -13.85
C GLY A 752 -18.90 10.76 -15.03
N ASP A 753 -18.56 11.92 -15.60
CA ASP A 753 -17.70 12.00 -16.77
C ASP A 753 -16.24 11.56 -16.51
N VAL A 754 -15.45 11.44 -17.57
CA VAL A 754 -14.02 11.05 -17.47
C VAL A 754 -13.23 11.96 -16.51
N ARG A 755 -13.64 13.24 -16.40
CA ARG A 755 -12.97 14.20 -15.51
C ARG A 755 -13.28 13.90 -14.05
N ALA A 756 -14.55 13.66 -13.71
CA ALA A 756 -14.98 13.31 -12.36
C ALA A 756 -14.29 12.01 -11.90
N ARG A 757 -14.34 10.97 -12.75
CA ARG A 757 -13.69 9.68 -12.50
C ARG A 757 -12.18 9.80 -12.28
N GLY A 758 -11.52 10.67 -13.03
CA GLY A 758 -10.08 10.95 -12.91
C GLY A 758 -9.68 11.68 -11.62
N LEU A 759 -10.63 12.37 -10.97
CA LEU A 759 -10.37 13.09 -9.71
C LEU A 759 -10.48 12.22 -8.46
N ILE A 760 -10.87 10.96 -8.58
CA ILE A 760 -10.96 10.00 -7.49
C ILE A 760 -9.61 9.26 -7.36
N PRO A 761 -8.76 9.59 -6.36
CA PRO A 761 -7.42 9.02 -6.25
C PRO A 761 -7.42 7.62 -5.62
N ILE A 762 -8.27 7.39 -4.61
CA ILE A 762 -8.37 6.10 -3.92
C ILE A 762 -9.50 5.31 -4.56
N ARG A 763 -9.18 4.13 -5.10
CA ARG A 763 -10.10 3.30 -5.87
C ARG A 763 -10.13 1.91 -5.31
N ILE A 764 -11.31 1.40 -5.03
CA ILE A 764 -11.53 0.06 -4.49
C ILE A 764 -12.43 -0.69 -5.47
N VAL A 765 -11.94 -1.78 -6.01
CA VAL A 765 -12.66 -2.65 -6.93
C VAL A 765 -12.83 -3.99 -6.25
N MET A 766 -14.05 -4.33 -5.88
CA MET A 766 -14.40 -5.62 -5.30
C MET A 766 -14.87 -6.59 -6.41
N ARG A 767 -15.29 -7.78 -6.03
CA ARG A 767 -15.68 -8.83 -6.99
C ARG A 767 -16.59 -8.34 -8.11
N HIS A 768 -16.25 -8.73 -9.34
CA HIS A 768 -17.05 -8.59 -10.54
C HIS A 768 -16.93 -9.88 -11.33
N THR A 769 -18.01 -10.65 -11.41
CA THR A 769 -18.04 -11.93 -12.15
C THR A 769 -18.32 -11.72 -13.63
N ASP A 770 -18.94 -10.61 -14.02
CA ASP A 770 -19.14 -10.24 -15.42
C ASP A 770 -17.84 -9.67 -16.02
N PRO A 771 -17.30 -10.27 -17.10
CA PRO A 771 -16.02 -9.84 -17.68
C PRO A 771 -16.02 -8.40 -18.22
N GLU A 772 -17.13 -7.92 -18.79
CA GLU A 772 -17.17 -6.57 -19.36
C GLU A 772 -17.19 -5.50 -18.26
N LEU A 773 -17.90 -5.76 -17.16
CA LEU A 773 -17.89 -4.88 -15.99
C LEU A 773 -16.51 -4.93 -15.30
N ALA A 774 -15.91 -6.12 -15.23
CA ALA A 774 -14.56 -6.31 -14.67
C ALA A 774 -13.50 -5.53 -15.47
N GLU A 775 -13.53 -5.61 -16.80
CA GLU A 775 -12.62 -4.84 -17.66
C GLU A 775 -12.78 -3.33 -17.44
N ARG A 776 -14.01 -2.81 -17.36
CA ARG A 776 -14.26 -1.39 -17.09
C ARG A 776 -13.79 -0.96 -15.72
N ALA A 777 -14.02 -1.79 -14.72
CA ALA A 777 -13.58 -1.53 -13.35
C ALA A 777 -12.04 -1.53 -13.25
N LEU A 778 -11.37 -2.47 -13.90
CA LEU A 778 -9.91 -2.54 -13.97
C LEU A 778 -9.31 -1.36 -14.74
N ASP A 779 -9.85 -0.98 -15.88
CA ASP A 779 -9.38 0.18 -16.64
C ASP A 779 -9.58 1.50 -15.88
N TRP A 780 -10.62 1.57 -15.05
CA TRP A 780 -10.76 2.69 -14.13
C TRP A 780 -9.77 2.62 -12.98
N LEU A 781 -9.47 1.43 -12.46
CA LEU A 781 -8.45 1.24 -11.41
C LEU A 781 -7.09 1.77 -11.88
N GLU A 782 -6.61 1.28 -13.03
CA GLU A 782 -5.46 1.78 -13.76
C GLU A 782 -5.62 1.48 -15.25
N ARG A 783 -5.43 2.49 -16.09
CA ARG A 783 -5.57 2.35 -17.54
C ARG A 783 -4.65 1.27 -18.11
N GLY A 784 -5.24 0.32 -18.83
CA GLY A 784 -4.53 -0.75 -19.52
C GLY A 784 -4.18 -1.95 -18.62
N ILE A 785 -4.59 -1.97 -17.35
CA ILE A 785 -4.37 -3.11 -16.46
C ILE A 785 -5.23 -4.31 -16.87
N ALA A 786 -6.40 -4.07 -17.46
CA ALA A 786 -7.32 -5.10 -17.94
C ALA A 786 -6.74 -5.96 -19.09
N SER A 787 -5.70 -5.47 -19.76
CA SER A 787 -5.00 -6.25 -20.81
C SER A 787 -4.20 -7.45 -20.27
N ASP A 788 -3.87 -7.47 -18.98
CA ASP A 788 -3.26 -8.62 -18.31
C ASP A 788 -4.36 -9.63 -17.93
N ALA A 789 -4.46 -10.72 -18.69
CA ALA A 789 -5.47 -11.76 -18.45
C ALA A 789 -5.40 -12.36 -17.04
N ARG A 790 -4.23 -12.35 -16.39
CA ARG A 790 -4.07 -12.84 -15.01
C ARG A 790 -4.80 -11.93 -14.03
N ILE A 791 -4.74 -10.61 -14.21
CA ILE A 791 -5.40 -9.64 -13.35
C ILE A 791 -6.92 -9.68 -13.58
N LEU A 792 -7.36 -9.85 -14.82
CA LEU A 792 -8.77 -10.03 -15.12
C LEU A 792 -9.32 -11.30 -14.45
N THR A 793 -8.64 -12.44 -14.59
CA THR A 793 -9.00 -13.68 -13.89
C THR A 793 -8.96 -13.51 -12.38
N GLU A 794 -7.98 -12.78 -11.86
CA GLU A 794 -7.90 -12.50 -10.41
C GLU A 794 -9.17 -11.78 -9.91
N LEU A 795 -9.64 -10.76 -10.63
CA LEU A 795 -10.85 -10.02 -10.24
C LEU A 795 -12.12 -10.87 -10.40
N THR A 796 -12.24 -11.62 -11.49
CA THR A 796 -13.48 -12.37 -11.80
C THR A 796 -13.62 -13.69 -11.05
N GLU A 797 -12.52 -14.33 -10.70
CA GLU A 797 -12.54 -15.70 -10.13
C GLU A 797 -11.92 -15.79 -8.74
N ASN A 798 -10.97 -14.93 -8.38
CA ASN A 798 -10.17 -15.08 -7.16
C ASN A 798 -10.42 -14.00 -6.09
N VAL A 799 -11.09 -12.90 -6.41
CA VAL A 799 -11.51 -11.91 -5.41
C VAL A 799 -12.83 -12.35 -4.78
N SER A 800 -12.81 -12.70 -3.49
CA SER A 800 -13.98 -13.21 -2.74
C SER A 800 -14.75 -14.28 -3.53
N PRO A 801 -14.11 -15.39 -3.94
CA PRO A 801 -14.73 -16.40 -4.79
C PRO A 801 -15.91 -17.06 -4.09
N ALA A 802 -17.02 -17.22 -4.80
CA ALA A 802 -18.14 -18.00 -4.33
C ALA A 802 -17.82 -19.49 -4.43
N GLY A 803 -18.07 -20.23 -3.36
CA GLY A 803 -17.98 -21.70 -3.36
C GLY A 803 -19.08 -22.36 -4.19
N THR A 804 -19.08 -23.67 -4.23
CA THR A 804 -20.09 -24.47 -4.94
C THR A 804 -21.51 -24.28 -4.39
N ASP A 805 -21.62 -23.80 -3.18
CA ASP A 805 -22.88 -23.42 -2.50
C ASP A 805 -23.33 -21.97 -2.79
N GLY A 806 -22.57 -21.25 -3.62
CA GLY A 806 -22.82 -19.83 -3.93
C GLY A 806 -22.40 -18.85 -2.83
N ARG A 807 -21.76 -19.33 -1.76
CA ARG A 807 -21.32 -18.48 -0.63
C ARG A 807 -19.84 -18.24 -0.68
N VAL A 808 -19.42 -17.08 -0.21
CA VAL A 808 -18.01 -16.75 -0.04
C VAL A 808 -17.55 -17.22 1.34
N ALA A 809 -16.44 -17.96 1.40
CA ALA A 809 -15.86 -18.41 2.65
C ALA A 809 -15.56 -17.22 3.57
N PRO A 810 -15.80 -17.30 4.89
CA PRO A 810 -15.67 -16.18 5.83
C PRO A 810 -14.29 -15.51 5.80
N ASP A 811 -13.23 -16.29 5.62
CA ASP A 811 -11.83 -15.84 5.52
C ASP A 811 -11.50 -15.16 4.17
N ARG A 812 -12.38 -15.29 3.18
CA ARG A 812 -12.25 -14.70 1.85
C ARG A 812 -13.23 -13.54 1.60
N GLN A 813 -14.08 -13.21 2.57
CA GLN A 813 -15.03 -12.10 2.45
C GLN A 813 -14.31 -10.75 2.49
N GLY A 814 -14.81 -9.78 1.70
CA GLY A 814 -14.30 -8.43 1.67
C GLY A 814 -12.97 -8.27 0.93
N GLU A 815 -12.56 -9.22 0.11
CA GLU A 815 -11.39 -9.04 -0.76
C GLU A 815 -11.68 -8.01 -1.86
N ALA A 816 -10.66 -7.22 -2.20
CA ALA A 816 -10.73 -6.16 -3.21
C ALA A 816 -9.36 -5.88 -3.82
N LEU A 817 -9.35 -5.26 -4.99
CA LEU A 817 -8.18 -4.56 -5.52
C LEU A 817 -8.26 -3.09 -5.08
N LEU A 818 -7.26 -2.62 -4.37
CA LEU A 818 -7.15 -1.24 -3.87
C LEU A 818 -6.05 -0.51 -4.63
N ARG A 819 -6.39 0.68 -5.17
CA ARG A 819 -5.41 1.68 -5.59
C ARG A 819 -5.40 2.81 -4.57
N ASP A 820 -4.26 3.03 -3.94
CA ASP A 820 -4.09 4.06 -2.93
C ASP A 820 -3.84 5.47 -3.52
N ALA A 821 -3.78 6.48 -2.67
CA ALA A 821 -3.52 7.87 -3.07
C ALA A 821 -2.13 8.09 -3.70
N ARG A 822 -1.21 7.13 -3.54
CA ARG A 822 0.13 7.11 -4.17
C ARG A 822 0.16 6.30 -5.45
N GLN A 823 -1.00 5.85 -5.94
CA GLN A 823 -1.19 5.06 -7.17
C GLN A 823 -0.60 3.65 -7.11
N ARG A 824 -0.35 3.10 -5.91
CA ARG A 824 0.06 1.71 -5.74
C ARG A 824 -1.19 0.84 -5.73
N ILE A 825 -1.10 -0.33 -6.34
CA ILE A 825 -2.22 -1.27 -6.47
C ILE A 825 -1.84 -2.59 -5.83
N GLY A 826 -2.76 -3.16 -5.08
CA GLY A 826 -2.62 -4.49 -4.50
C GLY A 826 -3.95 -5.08 -4.12
N LYS A 827 -3.91 -6.37 -3.81
CA LYS A 827 -5.05 -7.12 -3.29
C LYS A 827 -5.14 -6.93 -1.77
N VAL A 828 -6.31 -6.58 -1.31
CA VAL A 828 -6.57 -6.33 0.11
C VAL A 828 -7.79 -7.11 0.57
N ARG A 829 -7.89 -7.32 1.88
CA ARG A 829 -9.08 -7.82 2.54
C ARG A 829 -9.54 -6.78 3.58
N ILE A 830 -10.74 -6.28 3.42
CA ILE A 830 -11.32 -5.28 4.32
C ILE A 830 -11.46 -5.88 5.72
N VAL A 831 -10.91 -5.19 6.71
CA VAL A 831 -10.94 -5.61 8.12
C VAL A 831 -12.29 -5.28 8.72
N ALA A 832 -12.92 -6.27 9.35
CA ALA A 832 -14.15 -6.05 10.11
C ALA A 832 -13.87 -5.19 11.35
N PRO A 833 -14.80 -4.31 11.77
CA PRO A 833 -14.70 -3.64 13.07
C PRO A 833 -14.54 -4.65 14.20
N LYS A 834 -13.65 -4.36 15.13
CA LYS A 834 -13.38 -5.25 16.25
C LYS A 834 -14.47 -5.16 17.32
N ARG A 835 -15.10 -4.00 17.49
CA ARG A 835 -16.27 -3.84 18.37
C ARG A 835 -17.45 -4.64 17.82
N SER A 836 -17.93 -5.62 18.59
CA SER A 836 -19.01 -6.53 18.17
C SER A 836 -20.29 -5.78 17.80
N GLU A 837 -20.67 -4.80 18.60
CA GLU A 837 -21.86 -3.97 18.34
C GLU A 837 -21.80 -3.29 16.95
N ARG A 838 -20.66 -2.68 16.61
CA ARG A 838 -20.46 -2.06 15.29
C ARG A 838 -20.51 -3.11 14.19
N ARG A 839 -19.87 -4.25 14.38
CA ARG A 839 -19.80 -5.34 13.39
C ARG A 839 -21.20 -5.88 13.05
N GLU A 840 -22.05 -6.08 14.05
CA GLU A 840 -23.42 -6.54 13.86
C GLU A 840 -24.27 -5.51 13.11
N MET A 841 -24.13 -4.23 13.45
CA MET A 841 -24.94 -3.15 12.88
C MET A 841 -24.55 -2.78 11.43
N ILE A 842 -23.31 -3.04 11.01
CA ILE A 842 -22.90 -2.79 9.62
C ILE A 842 -23.13 -3.98 8.70
N SER A 843 -23.40 -5.18 9.25
CA SER A 843 -23.67 -6.38 8.46
C SER A 843 -24.94 -6.21 7.62
N THR A 844 -24.83 -6.53 6.33
CA THR A 844 -25.96 -6.50 5.37
C THR A 844 -26.55 -7.88 5.12
N THR A 845 -26.01 -8.92 5.75
CA THR A 845 -26.49 -10.28 5.57
C THR A 845 -27.89 -10.40 6.15
N PRO A 846 -28.89 -10.88 5.38
CA PRO A 846 -30.23 -11.13 5.90
C PRO A 846 -30.17 -12.11 7.07
N VAL A 847 -30.91 -11.83 8.14
CA VAL A 847 -31.05 -12.72 9.30
C VAL A 847 -32.31 -13.56 9.09
N GLY A 848 -32.18 -14.86 9.17
CA GLY A 848 -33.31 -15.78 9.09
C GLY A 848 -34.29 -15.62 10.28
N PRO A 849 -35.51 -16.22 10.20
CA PRO A 849 -36.49 -16.12 11.26
C PRO A 849 -36.00 -16.62 12.63
N ASP A 850 -34.97 -17.46 12.64
CA ASP A 850 -34.36 -18.07 13.83
C ASP A 850 -33.16 -17.27 14.38
N GLY A 851 -32.87 -16.07 13.85
CA GLY A 851 -31.79 -15.23 14.31
C GLY A 851 -30.39 -15.64 13.79
N GLU A 852 -30.30 -16.69 12.98
CA GLU A 852 -29.05 -17.08 12.29
C GLU A 852 -28.90 -16.28 11.00
N ALA A 853 -27.69 -15.79 10.74
CA ALA A 853 -27.38 -15.13 9.49
C ALA A 853 -27.63 -16.09 8.31
N LEU A 854 -28.55 -15.70 7.41
CA LEU A 854 -28.71 -16.39 6.12
C LEU A 854 -27.52 -16.03 5.23
N ALA A 855 -26.35 -16.49 5.61
CA ALA A 855 -25.12 -16.25 4.87
C ALA A 855 -24.98 -17.17 3.67
#